data_57db46c7db99880de6bc3805806b3924
#
_entry.id   57db46c7db99880de6bc3805806b3924
#
_cell.length_a   1.000
_cell.length_b   1.000
_cell.length_c   1.000
_cell.angle_alpha   90.00
_cell.angle_beta   90.00
_cell.angle_gamma   90.00
#
_symmetry.space_group_name_H-M   'P 1'
#
loop_
_entity.id
_entity.type
_entity.pdbx_description
1 polymer ?
#
loop_
_entity_poly.entity_id
_entity_poly.type
_entity_poly.pdbx_seq_one_letter_code
_entity_poly.pdbx_strand_id
1 'polypeptide(L)'
;MNTELEKAIHIATQLAEEYQQESFGPAHLVKAALNRDLSLLRFLHEKGVDVYFIEEWADVNIEGHPKRTSRTMDVRASSEAKTVFVEAEEVQHKLNRPEVDLVCLFISAITPGVGFSFDQLKSLPVSSTELLDSLSSGKKTGTAAKPNGSAVTDYTSDADVLKKYTTDLLVEASQGFYDHIINRDRELKQIAEIISRKSKPNVIIQGESGVGKTVLVQNLAKEIHAGKIVENLQQASLLEIDTSVLLSGTSYKGEVEDRLQEIFNEAKNLVKPILFIDDFHSLLQDASASQGILNVIKSELNKGEVILVGATTSDNHRKYIANDDALSRRFESVTVEEPDNEMAFRILQSVGQTYSDHHDLEVNEEALRESIRLSKRYLKEKSLPDSALDLVDRTMAAANVSTQSLPGDLEDLNAKVAEVQKAAKKQLESDSIQAIDWVYIELKNRLSPIVLGKFDTEDALRFPTYKEKVEYVNSILVSVKEHAKKTRTGISEEDLAAMVSGITGIPAGKVQTQERERLLEMEATLKKRVIGQDNAIQTVSEAIIESRSGLSKAGQPIGSFFFSGPTGTGKTELAKSLAEFLFNDETAIIRFDMSEFKEEHSAALLYGAPPGYVGYEEGGVLVNKIRQKPYAIVLFDEIEKAHQSVFDVFLQILDEGKLNDRLGKVGDFSNAVILFTSNIGSDFISKSIEGGKVPKSDELLEIMASYFRPEFLGRITEIVPFAPISEKNAPTIFDLHLKKELLVLTERLGITLEIDKKTKEHLSLDGFSPTYGVRPLKAVIRNKLKRPLSKMIISGAIKAPQKVKVTLVKGELDFKVVK
;
A
#
# COMPACT_ATOMS: atom_id res chain seq x y z
N MET A 1 39.97 21.80 -24.71
CA MET A 1 38.78 21.53 -23.90
C MET A 1 37.65 22.42 -24.35
N ASN A 2 36.47 21.87 -24.56
CA ASN A 2 35.28 22.64 -24.94
C ASN A 2 34.82 23.50 -23.75
N THR A 3 34.32 24.74 -24.03
CA THR A 3 33.83 25.69 -23.05
C THR A 3 32.74 25.10 -22.13
N GLU A 4 31.92 24.15 -22.63
CA GLU A 4 30.93 23.44 -21.81
C GLU A 4 31.57 22.46 -20.80
N LEU A 5 32.67 21.82 -21.16
CA LEU A 5 33.40 20.95 -20.24
C LEU A 5 34.03 21.74 -19.09
N GLU A 6 34.57 22.93 -19.37
CA GLU A 6 35.08 23.83 -18.32
C GLU A 6 33.98 24.28 -17.34
N LYS A 7 32.79 24.60 -17.86
CA LYS A 7 31.62 24.89 -17.03
C LYS A 7 31.21 23.68 -16.15
N ALA A 8 31.17 22.48 -16.71
CA ALA A 8 30.83 21.29 -15.95
C ALA A 8 31.85 21.02 -14.82
N ILE A 9 33.13 21.22 -15.07
CA ILE A 9 34.17 21.09 -14.03
C ILE A 9 33.97 22.15 -12.93
N HIS A 10 33.63 23.37 -13.32
CA HIS A 10 33.35 24.42 -12.34
C HIS A 10 32.12 24.10 -11.46
N ILE A 11 31.05 23.61 -12.08
CA ILE A 11 29.83 23.16 -11.35
C ILE A 11 30.18 21.97 -10.45
N ALA A 12 30.94 21.00 -10.89
CA ALA A 12 31.37 19.85 -10.09
C ALA A 12 32.19 20.29 -8.85
N THR A 13 33.01 21.34 -9.00
CA THR A 13 33.78 21.94 -7.91
C THR A 13 32.84 22.63 -6.90
N GLN A 14 31.86 23.38 -7.38
CA GLN A 14 30.87 24.04 -6.54
C GLN A 14 30.01 23.03 -5.77
N LEU A 15 29.58 21.95 -6.42
CA LEU A 15 28.83 20.85 -5.78
C LEU A 15 29.65 20.24 -4.63
N ALA A 16 30.93 19.94 -4.86
CA ALA A 16 31.78 19.39 -3.81
C ALA A 16 32.01 20.37 -2.64
N GLU A 17 32.03 21.70 -2.91
CA GLU A 17 32.05 22.74 -1.88
C GLU A 17 30.76 22.77 -1.07
N GLU A 18 29.62 22.70 -1.72
CA GLU A 18 28.28 22.69 -1.11
C GLU A 18 28.10 21.49 -0.20
N TYR A 19 28.51 20.30 -0.64
CA TYR A 19 28.47 19.06 0.14
C TYR A 19 29.62 18.94 1.17
N GLN A 20 30.47 19.97 1.28
CA GLN A 20 31.61 20.03 2.23
C GLN A 20 32.59 18.86 2.06
N GLN A 21 32.95 18.52 0.84
CA GLN A 21 33.82 17.40 0.49
C GLN A 21 35.25 17.86 0.16
N GLU A 22 36.23 16.98 0.30
CA GLU A 22 37.65 17.28 0.08
C GLU A 22 38.02 17.42 -1.40
N SER A 23 37.31 16.70 -2.27
CA SER A 23 37.54 16.66 -3.71
C SER A 23 36.25 16.36 -4.45
N PHE A 24 36.18 16.75 -5.73
CA PHE A 24 35.10 16.29 -6.57
C PHE A 24 35.48 14.97 -7.26
N GLY A 25 34.52 14.01 -7.23
CA GLY A 25 34.65 12.67 -7.83
C GLY A 25 33.83 12.52 -9.12
N PRO A 26 33.81 11.30 -9.72
CA PRO A 26 33.04 11.00 -10.92
C PRO A 26 31.54 11.32 -10.81
N ALA A 27 30.93 11.11 -9.64
CA ALA A 27 29.52 11.41 -9.43
C ALA A 27 29.20 12.91 -9.54
N HIS A 28 30.10 13.76 -9.05
CA HIS A 28 30.00 15.21 -9.22
C HIS A 28 30.10 15.62 -10.70
N LEU A 29 30.98 14.96 -11.48
CA LEU A 29 31.11 15.20 -12.90
C LEU A 29 29.85 14.77 -13.67
N VAL A 30 29.27 13.63 -13.32
CA VAL A 30 28.00 13.17 -13.90
C VAL A 30 26.89 14.16 -13.62
N LYS A 31 26.69 14.55 -12.35
CA LYS A 31 25.67 15.51 -11.97
C LYS A 31 25.89 16.89 -12.62
N ALA A 32 27.12 17.37 -12.62
CA ALA A 32 27.48 18.64 -13.25
C ALA A 32 27.22 18.64 -14.77
N ALA A 33 27.51 17.51 -15.47
CA ALA A 33 27.27 17.37 -16.89
C ALA A 33 25.79 17.32 -17.26
N LEU A 34 24.90 16.96 -16.32
CA LEU A 34 23.45 16.98 -16.47
C LEU A 34 22.85 18.36 -16.20
N ASN A 35 23.66 19.38 -15.95
CA ASN A 35 23.16 20.73 -15.75
C ASN A 35 22.43 21.24 -17.00
N ARG A 36 21.31 21.92 -16.80
CA ARG A 36 20.38 22.38 -17.85
C ARG A 36 20.99 23.33 -18.87
N ASP A 37 22.03 24.05 -18.48
CA ASP A 37 22.74 24.99 -19.37
C ASP A 37 23.75 24.27 -20.29
N LEU A 38 23.81 22.95 -20.25
CA LEU A 38 24.77 22.14 -20.95
C LEU A 38 24.08 21.17 -21.94
N SER A 39 24.75 20.89 -23.04
CA SER A 39 24.18 20.15 -24.17
C SER A 39 23.93 18.65 -23.93
N LEU A 40 24.51 18.05 -22.87
CA LEU A 40 24.40 16.62 -22.59
C LEU A 40 22.97 16.18 -22.27
N LEU A 41 22.24 17.02 -21.49
CA LEU A 41 20.88 16.71 -21.09
C LEU A 41 19.97 16.51 -22.30
N ARG A 42 20.07 17.39 -23.29
CA ARG A 42 19.33 17.28 -24.54
C ARG A 42 19.68 16.01 -25.31
N PHE A 43 20.96 15.67 -25.36
CA PHE A 43 21.43 14.45 -26.01
C PHE A 43 20.86 13.17 -25.37
N LEU A 44 20.81 13.10 -24.03
CA LEU A 44 20.25 11.95 -23.31
C LEU A 44 18.74 11.82 -23.48
N HIS A 45 18.02 12.94 -23.50
CA HIS A 45 16.59 12.96 -23.82
C HIS A 45 16.29 12.47 -25.25
N GLU A 46 17.08 12.89 -26.23
CA GLU A 46 16.95 12.41 -27.63
C GLU A 46 17.19 10.89 -27.76
N LYS A 47 17.86 10.29 -26.77
CA LYS A 47 18.11 8.85 -26.68
C LYS A 47 17.08 8.09 -25.81
N GLY A 48 16.08 8.79 -25.26
CA GLY A 48 15.06 8.19 -24.41
C GLY A 48 15.56 7.71 -23.04
N VAL A 49 16.69 8.28 -22.57
CA VAL A 49 17.30 7.90 -21.30
C VAL A 49 16.64 8.70 -20.17
N ASP A 50 16.26 8.03 -19.08
CA ASP A 50 15.74 8.66 -17.88
C ASP A 50 16.84 9.43 -17.14
N VAL A 51 16.92 10.72 -17.44
CA VAL A 51 17.91 11.63 -16.87
C VAL A 51 17.68 11.86 -15.38
N TYR A 52 16.43 11.87 -14.96
CA TYR A 52 16.08 12.10 -13.54
C TYR A 52 16.64 10.99 -12.66
N PHE A 53 16.54 9.75 -13.11
CA PHE A 53 17.15 8.61 -12.43
C PHE A 53 18.66 8.73 -12.31
N ILE A 54 19.32 9.21 -13.39
CA ILE A 54 20.80 9.41 -13.37
C ILE A 54 21.19 10.50 -12.40
N GLU A 55 20.40 11.57 -12.30
CA GLU A 55 20.65 12.68 -11.38
C GLU A 55 20.52 12.21 -9.91
N GLU A 56 19.45 11.49 -9.58
CA GLU A 56 19.23 10.92 -8.25
C GLU A 56 20.30 9.89 -7.88
N TRP A 57 20.68 9.05 -8.84
CA TRP A 57 21.77 8.09 -8.69
C TRP A 57 23.10 8.81 -8.41
N ALA A 58 23.39 9.92 -9.09
CA ALA A 58 24.59 10.71 -8.86
C ALA A 58 24.58 11.33 -7.46
N ASP A 59 23.43 11.81 -6.96
CA ASP A 59 23.31 12.36 -5.61
C ASP A 59 23.63 11.34 -4.53
N VAL A 60 23.11 10.13 -4.63
CA VAL A 60 23.41 9.04 -3.69
C VAL A 60 24.92 8.74 -3.64
N ASN A 61 25.59 8.75 -4.81
CA ASN A 61 27.04 8.50 -4.88
C ASN A 61 27.86 9.72 -4.40
N ILE A 62 27.36 10.96 -4.53
CA ILE A 62 27.98 12.16 -3.98
C ILE A 62 27.94 12.13 -2.44
N GLU A 63 26.80 11.76 -1.83
CA GLU A 63 26.69 11.68 -0.37
C GLU A 63 27.71 10.71 0.27
N GLY A 64 28.08 9.65 -0.44
CA GLY A 64 29.09 8.67 -0.02
C GLY A 64 30.55 9.15 -0.11
N HIS A 65 30.80 10.33 -0.68
CA HIS A 65 32.16 10.84 -0.88
C HIS A 65 32.76 11.45 0.42
N PRO A 66 34.09 11.36 0.67
CA PRO A 66 34.70 11.82 1.91
C PRO A 66 34.48 13.31 2.20
N LYS A 67 34.04 13.62 3.42
CA LYS A 67 33.80 15.00 3.89
C LYS A 67 35.07 15.67 4.36
N ARG A 68 35.17 16.99 4.19
CA ARG A 68 36.32 17.81 4.61
C ARG A 68 36.54 17.76 6.14
N THR A 69 37.77 17.62 6.53
CA THR A 69 38.22 17.73 7.93
C THR A 69 38.68 19.16 8.30
N SER A 70 38.93 20.03 7.32
CA SER A 70 39.43 21.41 7.52
C SER A 70 38.84 22.39 6.50
N ARG A 71 38.56 23.64 6.91
CA ARG A 71 37.87 24.68 6.12
C ARG A 71 38.74 25.41 5.07
N THR A 72 40.03 25.12 4.96
CA THR A 72 41.00 25.95 4.22
C THR A 72 41.65 25.30 3.00
N MET A 73 41.14 24.22 2.46
CA MET A 73 41.70 23.60 1.24
C MET A 73 40.82 23.85 0.03
N ASP A 74 41.42 24.22 -1.10
CA ASP A 74 40.74 24.27 -2.42
C ASP A 74 40.35 22.86 -2.84
N VAL A 75 39.09 22.73 -3.37
CA VAL A 75 38.57 21.48 -3.88
C VAL A 75 39.30 21.11 -5.17
N ARG A 76 39.83 19.89 -5.24
CA ARG A 76 40.56 19.37 -6.42
C ARG A 76 39.88 18.10 -6.93
N ALA A 77 40.18 17.72 -8.18
CA ALA A 77 39.73 16.47 -8.74
C ALA A 77 40.31 15.27 -7.97
N SER A 78 39.45 14.28 -7.61
CA SER A 78 39.87 13.00 -7.03
C SER A 78 40.74 12.19 -8.02
N SER A 79 41.35 11.08 -7.56
CA SER A 79 42.08 10.15 -8.40
C SER A 79 41.19 9.56 -9.51
N GLU A 80 39.99 9.17 -9.14
CA GLU A 80 38.98 8.59 -10.02
C GLU A 80 38.48 9.62 -11.05
N ALA A 81 38.22 10.87 -10.64
CA ALA A 81 37.86 11.93 -11.58
C ALA A 81 38.96 12.21 -12.61
N LYS A 82 40.22 12.13 -12.22
CA LYS A 82 41.35 12.27 -13.16
C LYS A 82 41.38 11.11 -14.16
N THR A 83 41.09 9.90 -13.75
CA THR A 83 40.98 8.73 -14.64
C THR A 83 39.87 8.92 -15.66
N VAL A 84 38.72 9.47 -15.25
CA VAL A 84 37.62 9.82 -16.16
C VAL A 84 38.04 10.81 -17.26
N PHE A 85 38.84 11.81 -16.93
CA PHE A 85 39.35 12.75 -17.94
C PHE A 85 40.31 12.07 -18.96
N VAL A 86 41.17 11.16 -18.51
CA VAL A 86 42.08 10.43 -19.39
C VAL A 86 41.27 9.52 -20.33
N GLU A 87 40.30 8.79 -19.81
CA GLU A 87 39.41 7.94 -20.63
C GLU A 87 38.56 8.77 -21.59
N ALA A 88 38.19 10.01 -21.22
CA ALA A 88 37.42 10.90 -22.10
C ALA A 88 38.19 11.30 -23.35
N GLU A 89 39.52 11.37 -23.30
CA GLU A 89 40.39 11.55 -24.49
C GLU A 89 40.36 10.31 -25.36
N GLU A 90 40.37 9.09 -24.81
CA GLU A 90 40.23 7.86 -25.60
C GLU A 90 38.83 7.75 -26.26
N VAL A 91 37.78 8.07 -25.55
CA VAL A 91 36.41 8.09 -26.10
C VAL A 91 36.27 9.14 -27.21
N GLN A 92 36.91 10.30 -27.08
CA GLN A 92 36.99 11.33 -28.13
C GLN A 92 37.58 10.73 -29.43
N HIS A 93 38.70 10.01 -29.32
CA HIS A 93 39.34 9.34 -30.50
C HIS A 93 38.42 8.26 -31.09
N LYS A 94 37.79 7.43 -30.26
CA LYS A 94 36.83 6.37 -30.72
C LYS A 94 35.64 6.96 -31.47
N LEU A 95 35.13 8.14 -31.04
CA LEU A 95 34.01 8.83 -31.68
C LEU A 95 34.42 9.78 -32.81
N ASN A 96 35.73 9.94 -33.07
CA ASN A 96 36.30 10.84 -34.08
C ASN A 96 35.83 12.29 -33.94
N ARG A 97 35.76 12.80 -32.69
CA ARG A 97 35.34 14.16 -32.35
C ARG A 97 36.56 15.11 -32.36
N PRO A 98 36.35 16.41 -32.69
CA PRO A 98 37.47 17.38 -32.78
C PRO A 98 38.04 17.73 -31.38
N GLU A 99 37.20 17.69 -30.35
CA GLU A 99 37.57 18.01 -28.96
C GLU A 99 36.83 17.08 -27.99
N VAL A 100 37.34 16.96 -26.74
CA VAL A 100 36.63 16.30 -25.66
C VAL A 100 35.43 17.13 -25.27
N ASP A 101 34.23 16.61 -25.38
CA ASP A 101 32.97 17.22 -25.03
C ASP A 101 32.27 16.50 -23.86
N LEU A 102 31.10 17.00 -23.46
CA LEU A 102 30.34 16.44 -22.33
C LEU A 102 29.87 15.01 -22.58
N VAL A 103 29.63 14.62 -23.84
CA VAL A 103 29.22 13.25 -24.18
C VAL A 103 30.39 12.30 -23.96
N CYS A 104 31.62 12.72 -24.37
CA CYS A 104 32.85 11.95 -24.09
C CYS A 104 33.08 11.81 -22.58
N LEU A 105 32.91 12.89 -21.82
CA LEU A 105 33.04 12.87 -20.35
C LEU A 105 32.05 11.92 -19.71
N PHE A 106 30.78 12.02 -20.09
CA PHE A 106 29.71 11.20 -19.53
C PHE A 106 29.91 9.71 -19.81
N ILE A 107 30.20 9.35 -21.07
CA ILE A 107 30.48 7.94 -21.44
C ILE A 107 31.68 7.39 -20.66
N SER A 108 32.73 8.20 -20.48
CA SER A 108 33.90 7.78 -19.71
C SER A 108 33.59 7.61 -18.23
N ALA A 109 32.80 8.51 -17.65
CA ALA A 109 32.41 8.42 -16.25
C ALA A 109 31.60 7.13 -15.97
N ILE A 110 30.70 6.74 -16.88
CA ILE A 110 29.88 5.53 -16.74
C ILE A 110 30.54 4.26 -17.33
N THR A 111 31.80 4.33 -17.72
CA THR A 111 32.56 3.14 -18.16
C THR A 111 33.00 2.33 -16.93
N PRO A 112 32.65 1.03 -16.86
CA PRO A 112 32.99 0.20 -15.71
C PRO A 112 34.50 0.15 -15.44
N GLY A 113 34.90 0.41 -14.19
CA GLY A 113 36.29 0.42 -13.76
C GLY A 113 37.04 1.75 -13.97
N VAL A 114 36.41 2.76 -14.60
CA VAL A 114 36.97 4.11 -14.78
C VAL A 114 36.48 5.06 -13.69
N GLY A 115 35.21 5.44 -13.70
CA GLY A 115 34.63 6.31 -12.68
C GLY A 115 33.96 5.55 -11.53
N PHE A 116 33.37 4.39 -11.85
CA PHE A 116 32.62 3.56 -10.93
C PHE A 116 32.87 2.08 -11.16
N SER A 117 32.63 1.26 -10.15
CA SER A 117 32.68 -0.20 -10.27
C SER A 117 31.49 -0.73 -11.09
N PHE A 118 31.60 -1.94 -11.62
CA PHE A 118 30.52 -2.60 -12.36
C PHE A 118 29.23 -2.70 -11.52
N ASP A 119 29.33 -3.00 -10.23
CA ASP A 119 28.17 -3.13 -9.34
C ASP A 119 27.46 -1.79 -9.08
N GLN A 120 28.20 -0.69 -9.05
CA GLN A 120 27.61 0.65 -8.91
C GLN A 120 26.85 1.09 -10.17
N LEU A 121 27.32 0.69 -11.34
CA LEU A 121 26.71 1.03 -12.63
C LEU A 121 25.53 0.12 -13.02
N LYS A 122 25.34 -1.00 -12.33
CA LYS A 122 24.30 -2.00 -12.64
C LYS A 122 22.87 -1.44 -12.56
N SER A 123 22.65 -0.41 -11.76
CA SER A 123 21.34 0.26 -11.64
C SER A 123 21.13 1.39 -12.63
N LEU A 124 22.15 1.82 -13.39
CA LEU A 124 22.01 2.90 -14.35
C LEU A 124 21.20 2.45 -15.58
N PRO A 125 20.25 3.27 -16.06
CA PRO A 125 19.38 2.94 -17.19
C PRO A 125 20.09 2.99 -18.55
N VAL A 126 21.39 3.25 -18.58
CA VAL A 126 22.19 3.39 -19.80
C VAL A 126 23.61 2.87 -19.58
N SER A 127 24.14 2.15 -20.56
CA SER A 127 25.52 1.64 -20.53
C SER A 127 26.45 2.45 -21.47
N SER A 128 27.74 2.50 -21.14
CA SER A 128 28.75 3.18 -21.97
C SER A 128 28.87 2.53 -23.37
N THR A 129 28.68 1.20 -23.46
CA THR A 129 28.73 0.44 -24.72
C THR A 129 27.56 0.77 -25.63
N GLU A 130 26.35 0.83 -25.12
CA GLU A 130 25.15 1.21 -25.89
C GLU A 130 25.26 2.63 -26.46
N LEU A 131 25.76 3.58 -25.67
CA LEU A 131 25.98 4.94 -26.16
C LEU A 131 27.06 4.99 -27.24
N LEU A 132 28.18 4.28 -27.06
CA LEU A 132 29.24 4.21 -28.07
C LEU A 132 28.74 3.60 -29.37
N ASP A 133 28.01 2.48 -29.33
CA ASP A 133 27.45 1.81 -30.48
C ASP A 133 26.43 2.68 -31.22
N SER A 134 25.58 3.38 -30.49
CA SER A 134 24.58 4.29 -31.05
C SER A 134 25.19 5.51 -31.76
N LEU A 135 26.37 5.95 -31.33
CA LEU A 135 27.11 7.10 -31.94
C LEU A 135 28.02 6.67 -33.07
N SER A 136 28.53 5.45 -33.04
CA SER A 136 29.39 4.90 -34.10
C SER A 136 28.62 4.40 -35.33
N SER A 137 27.34 3.96 -35.16
CA SER A 137 26.49 3.45 -36.24
C SER A 137 25.71 4.51 -37.05
N GLY A 138 25.94 5.79 -36.80
CA GLY A 138 25.27 6.90 -37.47
C GLY A 138 25.75 7.24 -38.88
N LYS A 139 25.64 6.30 -39.83
CA LYS A 139 25.65 6.57 -41.30
C LYS A 139 24.98 5.43 -42.06
N LYS A 140 23.66 5.58 -42.29
CA LYS A 140 23.03 5.15 -43.58
C LYS A 140 21.66 5.83 -43.69
N THR A 141 21.64 6.81 -44.58
CA THR A 141 20.48 7.47 -45.15
C THR A 141 19.63 6.49 -45.96
N GLY A 142 18.36 6.50 -45.78
CA GLY A 142 17.36 5.88 -46.63
C GLY A 142 16.24 6.85 -46.94
N THR A 143 16.31 7.42 -48.16
CA THR A 143 15.28 8.24 -48.79
C THR A 143 13.98 7.45 -48.98
N ALA A 144 12.83 8.02 -48.60
CA ALA A 144 11.55 7.70 -49.23
C ALA A 144 10.55 8.86 -49.10
N ALA A 145 10.23 9.41 -50.22
CA ALA A 145 9.03 9.96 -50.78
C ALA A 145 8.01 10.67 -49.85
N LYS A 146 7.80 11.94 -50.17
CA LYS A 146 6.62 12.75 -49.81
C LYS A 146 5.33 12.22 -50.49
N PRO A 147 4.19 12.39 -49.86
CA PRO A 147 3.05 12.93 -50.58
C PRO A 147 2.59 14.27 -50.02
N ASN A 148 2.13 15.05 -50.95
CA ASN A 148 1.66 16.41 -50.80
C ASN A 148 0.39 16.59 -49.95
N GLY A 149 0.37 17.67 -49.21
CA GLY A 149 -0.77 18.59 -49.18
C GLY A 149 -1.56 18.72 -47.90
N SER A 150 -1.18 19.67 -47.10
CA SER A 150 -2.08 20.71 -46.60
C SER A 150 -1.26 21.63 -45.68
N ALA A 151 -1.47 22.91 -45.85
CA ALA A 151 -0.68 24.00 -45.32
C ALA A 151 -0.56 23.96 -43.78
N VAL A 152 0.66 23.67 -43.32
CA VAL A 152 1.08 24.01 -41.97
C VAL A 152 1.72 25.39 -42.08
N THR A 153 1.08 26.40 -41.50
CA THR A 153 1.65 27.72 -41.32
C THR A 153 2.90 27.61 -40.47
N ASP A 154 4.03 27.96 -41.06
CA ASP A 154 5.32 28.17 -40.39
C ASP A 154 5.14 29.26 -39.32
N TYR A 155 5.23 28.90 -38.06
CA TYR A 155 5.40 29.84 -36.94
C TYR A 155 6.89 29.94 -36.60
N THR A 156 7.50 30.99 -37.11
CA THR A 156 8.89 31.36 -36.78
C THR A 156 8.92 32.17 -35.49
N SER A 157 9.78 31.76 -34.57
CA SER A 157 10.51 32.58 -33.58
C SER A 157 9.75 33.25 -32.45
N ASP A 158 8.96 32.50 -31.59
CA ASP A 158 8.75 32.85 -30.17
C ASP A 158 8.06 31.69 -29.36
N ALA A 159 7.94 30.52 -29.97
CA ALA A 159 7.19 29.37 -29.42
C ALA A 159 8.04 28.45 -28.52
N ASP A 160 9.06 28.93 -27.84
CA ASP A 160 9.96 28.06 -27.06
C ASP A 160 9.41 27.77 -25.65
N VAL A 161 8.62 28.68 -25.05
CA VAL A 161 8.11 28.50 -23.68
C VAL A 161 6.99 27.47 -23.63
N LEU A 162 6.04 27.52 -24.56
CA LEU A 162 4.98 26.50 -24.63
C LEU A 162 5.56 25.10 -24.82
N LYS A 163 6.52 24.93 -25.72
CA LYS A 163 7.19 23.62 -25.95
C LYS A 163 7.95 23.10 -24.73
N LYS A 164 8.41 24.00 -23.85
CA LYS A 164 9.17 23.67 -22.66
C LYS A 164 8.29 23.21 -21.49
N TYR A 165 7.12 23.81 -21.34
CA TYR A 165 6.26 23.64 -20.17
C TYR A 165 4.92 22.99 -20.49
N THR A 166 4.61 22.75 -21.77
CA THR A 166 3.32 22.17 -22.18
C THR A 166 3.48 21.03 -23.18
N THR A 167 2.52 20.10 -23.14
CA THR A 167 2.35 19.02 -24.10
C THR A 167 1.11 19.31 -24.96
N ASP A 168 1.21 19.19 -26.28
CA ASP A 168 0.08 19.36 -27.18
C ASP A 168 -0.69 18.04 -27.31
N LEU A 169 -1.84 17.97 -26.64
CA LEU A 169 -2.68 16.77 -26.63
C LEU A 169 -3.31 16.45 -27.99
N LEU A 170 -3.43 17.44 -28.90
CA LEU A 170 -3.93 17.19 -30.26
C LEU A 170 -2.88 16.48 -31.11
N VAL A 171 -1.61 16.77 -30.91
CA VAL A 171 -0.52 16.05 -31.58
C VAL A 171 -0.52 14.58 -31.15
N GLU A 172 -0.64 14.29 -29.86
CA GLU A 172 -0.74 12.92 -29.35
C GLU A 172 -2.00 12.22 -29.87
N ALA A 173 -3.14 12.91 -29.91
CA ALA A 173 -4.37 12.38 -30.51
C ALA A 173 -4.17 12.02 -31.99
N SER A 174 -3.45 12.86 -32.76
CA SER A 174 -3.14 12.59 -34.17
C SER A 174 -2.25 11.36 -34.39
N GLN A 175 -1.46 10.98 -33.39
CA GLN A 175 -0.61 9.79 -33.40
C GLN A 175 -1.33 8.52 -32.94
N GLY A 176 -2.61 8.61 -32.56
CA GLY A 176 -3.45 7.49 -32.15
C GLY A 176 -3.30 7.06 -30.69
N PHE A 177 -2.58 7.83 -29.86
CA PHE A 177 -2.36 7.47 -28.44
C PHE A 177 -3.67 7.30 -27.67
N TYR A 178 -4.74 7.96 -28.06
CA TYR A 178 -6.04 8.00 -27.37
C TYR A 178 -7.13 7.14 -28.02
N ASP A 179 -6.81 6.33 -29.02
CA ASP A 179 -7.81 5.55 -29.76
C ASP A 179 -8.56 4.54 -28.90
N HIS A 180 -7.91 4.01 -27.87
CA HIS A 180 -8.47 3.07 -26.91
C HIS A 180 -9.45 3.69 -25.90
N ILE A 181 -9.55 5.03 -25.83
CA ILE A 181 -10.45 5.70 -24.89
C ILE A 181 -11.88 5.58 -25.34
N ILE A 182 -12.73 5.08 -24.46
CA ILE A 182 -14.17 4.89 -24.66
C ILE A 182 -14.96 5.43 -23.48
N ASN A 183 -16.25 5.75 -23.75
CA ASN A 183 -17.24 6.21 -22.77
C ASN A 183 -16.96 7.60 -22.18
N ARG A 184 -17.78 8.01 -21.23
CA ARG A 184 -17.82 9.35 -20.61
C ARG A 184 -18.39 10.44 -21.53
N ASP A 185 -19.26 10.08 -22.47
CA ASP A 185 -19.88 11.01 -23.42
C ASP A 185 -20.68 12.12 -22.74
N ARG A 186 -21.31 11.80 -21.59
CA ARG A 186 -22.08 12.77 -20.81
C ARG A 186 -21.20 13.86 -20.22
N GLU A 187 -20.11 13.47 -19.55
CA GLU A 187 -19.16 14.39 -18.92
C GLU A 187 -18.42 15.19 -20.00
N LEU A 188 -18.04 14.53 -21.10
CA LEU A 188 -17.41 15.18 -22.24
C LEU A 188 -18.33 16.27 -22.85
N LYS A 189 -19.60 15.96 -23.03
CA LYS A 189 -20.60 16.90 -23.53
C LYS A 189 -20.78 18.08 -22.59
N GLN A 190 -20.82 17.85 -21.28
CA GLN A 190 -20.87 18.91 -20.27
C GLN A 190 -19.65 19.82 -20.37
N ILE A 191 -18.44 19.27 -20.48
CA ILE A 191 -17.21 20.08 -20.65
C ILE A 191 -17.29 20.89 -21.92
N ALA A 192 -17.66 20.30 -23.06
CA ALA A 192 -17.79 21.00 -24.33
C ALA A 192 -18.84 22.14 -24.27
N GLU A 193 -19.97 21.93 -23.60
CA GLU A 193 -20.99 22.94 -23.34
C GLU A 193 -20.44 24.11 -22.52
N ILE A 194 -19.71 23.84 -21.44
CA ILE A 194 -19.14 24.89 -20.57
C ILE A 194 -18.07 25.69 -21.33
N ILE A 195 -17.13 25.02 -21.99
CA ILE A 195 -16.05 25.67 -22.75
C ILE A 195 -16.60 26.52 -23.91
N SER A 196 -17.78 26.18 -24.43
CA SER A 196 -18.41 26.95 -25.50
C SER A 196 -19.15 28.20 -25.03
N ARG A 197 -19.28 28.42 -23.73
CA ARG A 197 -19.96 29.60 -23.18
C ARG A 197 -19.13 30.89 -23.38
N LYS A 198 -19.84 32.02 -23.54
CA LYS A 198 -19.22 33.32 -23.57
C LYS A 198 -18.74 33.81 -22.19
N SER A 199 -19.46 33.39 -21.14
CA SER A 199 -19.13 33.74 -19.76
C SER A 199 -18.81 32.45 -18.98
N LYS A 200 -17.72 32.47 -18.21
CA LYS A 200 -17.26 31.35 -17.39
C LYS A 200 -16.98 30.05 -18.21
N PRO A 201 -16.11 30.11 -19.23
CA PRO A 201 -15.81 28.94 -20.05
C PRO A 201 -14.81 27.99 -19.36
N ASN A 202 -14.47 28.21 -18.08
CA ASN A 202 -13.45 27.43 -17.41
C ASN A 202 -14.05 26.29 -16.60
N VAL A 203 -13.38 25.14 -16.57
CA VAL A 203 -13.87 23.89 -15.98
C VAL A 203 -12.92 23.38 -14.89
N ILE A 204 -13.49 22.96 -13.78
CA ILE A 204 -12.78 22.09 -12.82
C ILE A 204 -13.44 20.72 -12.87
N ILE A 205 -12.64 19.73 -13.27
CA ILE A 205 -13.00 18.31 -13.25
C ILE A 205 -12.65 17.78 -11.86
N GLN A 206 -13.67 17.39 -11.11
CA GLN A 206 -13.48 16.82 -9.76
C GLN A 206 -13.91 15.37 -9.69
N GLY A 207 -13.22 14.57 -8.91
CA GLY A 207 -13.55 13.15 -8.68
C GLY A 207 -12.42 12.47 -7.92
N GLU A 208 -12.69 11.26 -7.44
CA GLU A 208 -11.70 10.48 -6.69
C GLU A 208 -10.46 10.12 -7.55
N SER A 209 -9.37 9.71 -6.90
CA SER A 209 -8.17 9.28 -7.62
C SER A 209 -8.48 8.01 -8.42
N GLY A 210 -8.06 7.98 -9.69
CA GLY A 210 -8.23 6.80 -10.56
C GLY A 210 -9.57 6.70 -11.29
N VAL A 211 -10.49 7.68 -11.16
CA VAL A 211 -11.78 7.65 -11.89
C VAL A 211 -11.66 8.01 -13.38
N GLY A 212 -10.49 8.47 -13.84
CA GLY A 212 -10.25 8.81 -15.25
C GLY A 212 -10.45 10.30 -15.59
N LYS A 213 -10.10 11.24 -14.69
CA LYS A 213 -10.19 12.69 -14.95
C LYS A 213 -9.31 13.15 -16.11
N THR A 214 -8.04 12.74 -16.11
CA THR A 214 -7.06 13.04 -17.17
C THR A 214 -7.51 12.42 -18.50
N VAL A 215 -7.95 11.17 -18.46
CA VAL A 215 -8.47 10.45 -19.64
C VAL A 215 -9.66 11.18 -20.27
N LEU A 216 -10.49 11.83 -19.47
CA LEU A 216 -11.62 12.61 -20.00
C LEU A 216 -11.15 13.81 -20.85
N VAL A 217 -10.04 14.47 -20.48
CA VAL A 217 -9.44 15.56 -21.26
C VAL A 217 -8.73 15.02 -22.51
N GLN A 218 -8.08 13.87 -22.41
CA GLN A 218 -7.51 13.15 -23.55
C GLN A 218 -8.60 12.75 -24.55
N ASN A 219 -9.77 12.35 -24.07
CA ASN A 219 -10.94 12.09 -24.94
C ASN A 219 -11.45 13.37 -25.61
N LEU A 220 -11.41 14.51 -24.90
CA LEU A 220 -11.72 15.81 -25.50
C LEU A 220 -10.75 16.12 -26.66
N ALA A 221 -9.45 15.87 -26.49
CA ALA A 221 -8.46 16.03 -27.55
C ALA A 221 -8.74 15.15 -28.77
N LYS A 222 -9.08 13.87 -28.52
CA LYS A 222 -9.46 12.91 -29.56
C LYS A 222 -10.68 13.39 -30.37
N GLU A 223 -11.74 13.87 -29.69
CA GLU A 223 -12.96 14.32 -30.35
C GLU A 223 -12.75 15.65 -31.11
N ILE A 224 -11.87 16.55 -30.59
CA ILE A 224 -11.47 17.77 -31.31
C ILE A 224 -10.72 17.38 -32.60
N HIS A 225 -9.72 16.50 -32.49
CA HIS A 225 -8.94 16.04 -33.64
C HIS A 225 -9.81 15.33 -34.70
N ALA A 226 -10.74 14.49 -34.27
CA ALA A 226 -11.66 13.78 -35.13
C ALA A 226 -12.76 14.69 -35.75
N GLY A 227 -12.85 15.96 -35.35
CA GLY A 227 -13.91 16.87 -35.78
C GLY A 227 -15.32 16.50 -35.31
N LYS A 228 -15.44 15.62 -34.32
CA LYS A 228 -16.73 15.10 -33.79
C LYS A 228 -17.28 15.93 -32.63
N ILE A 229 -16.76 17.12 -32.43
CA ILE A 229 -17.18 18.06 -31.40
C ILE A 229 -17.93 19.24 -32.02
N VAL A 230 -18.56 20.09 -31.18
CA VAL A 230 -19.24 21.31 -31.63
C VAL A 230 -18.32 22.18 -32.49
N GLU A 231 -18.85 22.76 -33.56
CA GLU A 231 -18.13 23.46 -34.61
C GLU A 231 -17.15 24.55 -34.07
N ASN A 232 -17.55 25.21 -33.01
CA ASN A 232 -16.73 26.28 -32.39
C ASN A 232 -15.49 25.76 -31.63
N LEU A 233 -15.35 24.44 -31.42
CA LEU A 233 -14.22 23.78 -30.77
C LEU A 233 -13.32 22.98 -31.73
N GLN A 234 -13.73 22.81 -32.98
CA GLN A 234 -12.98 21.98 -33.95
C GLN A 234 -11.58 22.53 -34.27
N GLN A 235 -11.34 23.83 -34.08
CA GLN A 235 -10.06 24.47 -34.29
C GLN A 235 -9.37 24.92 -32.98
N ALA A 236 -9.87 24.45 -31.82
CA ALA A 236 -9.27 24.82 -30.54
C ALA A 236 -7.90 24.13 -30.36
N SER A 237 -6.97 24.84 -29.74
CA SER A 237 -5.69 24.29 -29.31
C SER A 237 -5.83 23.77 -27.87
N LEU A 238 -5.41 22.54 -27.57
CA LEU A 238 -5.51 21.95 -26.24
C LEU A 238 -4.11 21.52 -25.75
N LEU A 239 -3.60 22.27 -24.79
CA LEU A 239 -2.26 22.08 -24.24
C LEU A 239 -2.34 21.69 -22.77
N GLU A 240 -1.62 20.65 -22.37
CA GLU A 240 -1.45 20.25 -20.98
C GLU A 240 -0.21 20.92 -20.39
N ILE A 241 -0.35 21.60 -19.26
CA ILE A 241 0.77 22.18 -18.52
C ILE A 241 1.39 21.11 -17.64
N ASP A 242 2.68 20.85 -17.84
CA ASP A 242 3.47 19.98 -16.96
C ASP A 242 3.77 20.73 -15.65
N THR A 243 3.00 20.40 -14.62
CA THR A 243 3.15 21.01 -13.29
C THR A 243 4.48 20.65 -12.64
N SER A 244 5.04 19.48 -12.94
CA SER A 244 6.32 19.03 -12.40
C SER A 244 7.47 19.87 -12.96
N VAL A 245 7.47 20.08 -14.27
CA VAL A 245 8.46 20.94 -14.93
C VAL A 245 8.29 22.41 -14.53
N LEU A 246 7.05 22.87 -14.38
CA LEU A 246 6.73 24.22 -13.97
C LEU A 246 7.26 24.56 -12.57
N LEU A 247 7.10 23.64 -11.62
CA LEU A 247 7.51 23.81 -10.21
C LEU A 247 8.99 23.47 -9.98
N SER A 248 9.63 22.71 -10.87
CA SER A 248 11.00 22.27 -10.68
C SER A 248 12.01 23.41 -10.88
N GLY A 249 13.13 23.35 -10.11
CA GLY A 249 14.28 24.24 -10.26
C GLY A 249 14.01 25.72 -9.97
N THR A 250 12.99 26.03 -9.19
CA THR A 250 12.67 27.41 -8.80
C THR A 250 13.64 27.88 -7.72
N SER A 251 14.46 28.87 -8.04
CA SER A 251 15.50 29.39 -7.15
C SER A 251 15.04 30.59 -6.34
N TYR A 252 14.00 31.32 -6.78
CA TYR A 252 13.46 32.47 -6.07
C TYR A 252 11.94 32.55 -6.09
N LYS A 253 11.41 33.27 -5.11
CA LYS A 253 9.97 33.49 -4.97
C LYS A 253 9.47 34.33 -6.14
N GLY A 254 8.50 33.83 -6.90
CA GLY A 254 7.93 34.48 -8.08
C GLY A 254 8.30 33.87 -9.43
N GLU A 255 9.30 32.98 -9.49
CA GLU A 255 9.72 32.37 -10.76
C GLU A 255 8.61 31.50 -11.39
N VAL A 256 7.81 30.79 -10.60
CA VAL A 256 6.65 30.02 -11.09
C VAL A 256 5.57 30.97 -11.64
N GLU A 257 5.39 32.10 -11.00
CA GLU A 257 4.45 33.14 -11.39
C GLU A 257 4.85 33.73 -12.77
N ASP A 258 6.14 34.04 -12.97
CA ASP A 258 6.66 34.52 -14.23
C ASP A 258 6.50 33.49 -15.35
N ARG A 259 6.85 32.23 -15.09
CA ARG A 259 6.68 31.12 -16.05
C ARG A 259 5.22 30.93 -16.47
N LEU A 260 4.29 30.94 -15.50
CA LEU A 260 2.86 30.87 -15.78
C LEU A 260 2.38 32.07 -16.63
N GLN A 261 2.83 33.26 -16.31
CA GLN A 261 2.47 34.46 -17.06
C GLN A 261 2.99 34.40 -18.51
N GLU A 262 4.19 33.87 -18.73
CA GLU A 262 4.74 33.64 -20.07
C GLU A 262 3.93 32.61 -20.85
N ILE A 263 3.58 31.45 -20.22
CA ILE A 263 2.71 30.44 -20.83
C ILE A 263 1.37 31.03 -21.25
N PHE A 264 0.70 31.79 -20.38
CA PHE A 264 -0.55 32.44 -20.72
C PHE A 264 -0.40 33.45 -21.88
N ASN A 265 0.68 34.24 -21.88
CA ASN A 265 0.92 35.22 -22.92
C ASN A 265 1.16 34.57 -24.30
N GLU A 266 1.93 33.51 -24.38
CA GLU A 266 2.15 32.75 -25.62
C GLU A 266 0.88 32.01 -26.07
N ALA A 267 0.15 31.42 -25.14
CA ALA A 267 -1.09 30.70 -25.45
C ALA A 267 -2.14 31.60 -26.13
N LYS A 268 -2.19 32.88 -25.81
CA LYS A 268 -3.14 33.85 -26.45
C LYS A 268 -2.97 33.95 -27.95
N ASN A 269 -1.79 33.63 -28.49
CA ASN A 269 -1.52 33.67 -29.93
C ASN A 269 -2.12 32.46 -30.67
N LEU A 270 -2.58 31.42 -29.93
CA LEU A 270 -3.19 30.23 -30.49
C LEU A 270 -4.70 30.43 -30.76
N VAL A 271 -5.24 29.60 -31.64
CA VAL A 271 -6.66 29.61 -31.95
C VAL A 271 -7.42 28.93 -30.80
N LYS A 272 -8.25 29.75 -30.10
CA LYS A 272 -9.08 29.27 -28.98
C LYS A 272 -8.31 28.37 -27.98
N PRO A 273 -7.31 28.93 -27.29
CA PRO A 273 -6.41 28.14 -26.44
C PRO A 273 -7.15 27.60 -25.21
N ILE A 274 -7.03 26.31 -25.02
CA ILE A 274 -7.47 25.57 -23.83
C ILE A 274 -6.21 25.06 -23.15
N LEU A 275 -5.96 25.51 -21.93
CA LEU A 275 -4.87 25.03 -21.09
C LEU A 275 -5.43 24.03 -20.07
N PHE A 276 -4.91 22.83 -20.06
CA PHE A 276 -5.24 21.82 -19.09
C PHE A 276 -4.17 21.73 -18.00
N ILE A 277 -4.58 21.66 -16.76
CA ILE A 277 -3.71 21.46 -15.59
C ILE A 277 -4.22 20.26 -14.83
N ASP A 278 -3.47 19.16 -14.92
CA ASP A 278 -3.75 18.02 -14.05
C ASP A 278 -3.25 18.31 -12.62
N ASP A 279 -3.90 17.70 -11.65
CA ASP A 279 -3.66 17.97 -10.23
C ASP A 279 -3.56 19.46 -9.89
N PHE A 280 -4.52 20.25 -10.40
CA PHE A 280 -4.59 21.72 -10.25
C PHE A 280 -4.30 22.20 -8.82
N HIS A 281 -4.66 21.42 -7.84
CA HIS A 281 -4.42 21.71 -6.43
C HIS A 281 -2.93 21.76 -6.05
N SER A 282 -2.03 21.11 -6.79
CA SER A 282 -0.59 21.11 -6.53
C SER A 282 0.01 22.52 -6.60
N LEU A 283 -0.52 23.36 -7.50
CA LEU A 283 -0.15 24.77 -7.62
C LEU A 283 -0.62 25.61 -6.43
N LEU A 284 -1.54 25.11 -5.60
CA LEU A 284 -2.19 25.82 -4.51
C LEU A 284 -1.77 25.32 -3.11
N GLN A 285 -0.96 24.27 -3.02
CA GLN A 285 -0.58 23.65 -1.74
C GLN A 285 0.43 24.47 -0.96
N ASP A 286 1.35 25.12 -1.61
CA ASP A 286 2.43 25.86 -0.96
C ASP A 286 1.95 27.26 -0.54
N ALA A 287 1.68 27.46 0.75
CA ALA A 287 1.10 28.69 1.30
C ALA A 287 1.96 29.95 1.01
N SER A 288 3.27 29.79 0.78
CA SER A 288 4.20 30.89 0.51
C SER A 288 4.24 31.33 -0.96
N ALA A 289 3.99 30.41 -1.91
CA ALA A 289 3.98 30.65 -3.35
C ALA A 289 2.56 30.75 -3.92
N SER A 290 1.57 30.14 -3.26
CA SER A 290 0.21 29.99 -3.78
C SER A 290 -0.51 31.32 -4.04
N GLN A 291 -0.27 32.37 -3.24
CA GLN A 291 -0.96 33.64 -3.43
C GLN A 291 -0.56 34.33 -4.73
N GLY A 292 0.70 34.30 -5.13
CA GLY A 292 1.17 34.90 -6.38
C GLY A 292 0.63 34.11 -7.58
N ILE A 293 0.76 32.79 -7.56
CA ILE A 293 0.20 31.90 -8.59
C ILE A 293 -1.31 32.11 -8.74
N LEU A 294 -2.04 32.18 -7.63
CA LEU A 294 -3.47 32.48 -7.61
C LEU A 294 -3.81 33.83 -8.24
N ASN A 295 -3.00 34.85 -7.99
CA ASN A 295 -3.22 36.16 -8.57
C ASN A 295 -3.01 36.18 -10.09
N VAL A 296 -1.99 35.45 -10.60
CA VAL A 296 -1.77 35.29 -12.04
C VAL A 296 -2.97 34.58 -12.66
N ILE A 297 -3.39 33.42 -12.11
CA ILE A 297 -4.53 32.68 -12.62
C ILE A 297 -5.81 33.52 -12.57
N LYS A 298 -6.12 34.20 -11.47
CA LYS A 298 -7.29 35.07 -11.34
C LYS A 298 -7.27 36.21 -12.35
N SER A 299 -6.12 36.79 -12.60
CA SER A 299 -5.93 37.87 -13.59
C SER A 299 -6.26 37.38 -15.00
N GLU A 300 -5.70 36.24 -15.39
CA GLU A 300 -5.91 35.66 -16.74
C GLU A 300 -7.33 35.17 -16.95
N LEU A 301 -7.95 34.53 -15.95
CA LEU A 301 -9.36 34.16 -15.99
C LEU A 301 -10.30 35.37 -16.13
N ASN A 302 -9.88 36.56 -15.64
CA ASN A 302 -10.63 37.78 -15.79
C ASN A 302 -10.57 38.35 -17.22
N LYS A 303 -9.45 38.18 -17.93
CA LYS A 303 -9.30 38.62 -19.33
C LYS A 303 -10.11 37.75 -20.28
N GLY A 304 -10.29 36.45 -19.96
CA GLY A 304 -11.10 35.52 -20.75
C GLY A 304 -10.52 35.20 -22.14
N GLU A 305 -9.21 35.42 -22.33
CA GLU A 305 -8.51 35.17 -23.60
C GLU A 305 -8.07 33.71 -23.74
N VAL A 306 -7.88 33.02 -22.60
CA VAL A 306 -7.48 31.63 -22.51
C VAL A 306 -8.51 30.90 -21.66
N ILE A 307 -8.86 29.67 -22.05
CA ILE A 307 -9.75 28.78 -21.31
C ILE A 307 -8.90 27.85 -20.43
N LEU A 308 -9.26 27.74 -19.17
CA LEU A 308 -8.55 26.87 -18.24
C LEU A 308 -9.43 25.67 -17.85
N VAL A 309 -8.86 24.49 -18.00
CA VAL A 309 -9.43 23.22 -17.52
C VAL A 309 -8.50 22.67 -16.44
N GLY A 310 -9.01 22.50 -15.26
CA GLY A 310 -8.23 21.89 -14.17
C GLY A 310 -8.83 20.55 -13.76
N ALA A 311 -8.01 19.60 -13.34
CA ALA A 311 -8.45 18.37 -12.71
C ALA A 311 -7.97 18.30 -11.25
N THR A 312 -8.81 17.76 -10.35
CA THR A 312 -8.44 17.63 -8.95
C THR A 312 -9.30 16.58 -8.24
N THR A 313 -8.94 16.18 -7.03
CA THR A 313 -9.79 15.32 -6.20
C THR A 313 -10.91 16.13 -5.55
N SER A 314 -12.02 15.46 -5.17
CA SER A 314 -13.16 16.12 -4.51
C SER A 314 -12.77 16.81 -3.21
N ASP A 315 -11.87 16.22 -2.43
CA ASP A 315 -11.37 16.79 -1.18
C ASP A 315 -10.50 18.02 -1.42
N ASN A 316 -9.59 17.97 -2.39
CA ASN A 316 -8.74 19.12 -2.75
C ASN A 316 -9.55 20.24 -3.39
N HIS A 317 -10.57 19.93 -4.18
CA HIS A 317 -11.52 20.93 -4.70
C HIS A 317 -12.16 21.70 -3.55
N ARG A 318 -12.68 20.99 -2.54
CA ARG A 318 -13.31 21.59 -1.37
C ARG A 318 -12.32 22.46 -0.60
N LYS A 319 -11.10 21.96 -0.38
CA LYS A 319 -10.08 22.62 0.44
C LYS A 319 -9.50 23.88 -0.22
N TYR A 320 -9.18 23.85 -1.50
CA TYR A 320 -8.38 24.88 -2.17
C TYR A 320 -9.16 25.74 -3.16
N ILE A 321 -10.29 25.26 -3.70
CA ILE A 321 -11.02 25.96 -4.79
C ILE A 321 -12.38 26.45 -4.30
N ALA A 322 -13.19 25.58 -3.70
CA ALA A 322 -14.54 25.93 -3.27
C ALA A 322 -14.58 27.00 -2.17
N ASN A 323 -13.54 27.05 -1.33
CA ASN A 323 -13.39 28.05 -0.26
C ASN A 323 -12.85 29.40 -0.76
N ASP A 324 -12.40 29.51 -2.00
CA ASP A 324 -11.99 30.77 -2.61
C ASP A 324 -13.11 31.31 -3.52
N ASP A 325 -13.80 32.33 -3.05
CA ASP A 325 -14.94 32.95 -3.75
C ASP A 325 -14.58 33.45 -5.17
N ALA A 326 -13.34 33.87 -5.40
CA ALA A 326 -12.90 34.39 -6.69
C ALA A 326 -12.67 33.24 -7.71
N LEU A 327 -12.15 32.10 -7.27
CA LEU A 327 -12.00 30.92 -8.13
C LEU A 327 -13.36 30.24 -8.36
N SER A 328 -14.13 29.99 -7.31
CA SER A 328 -15.40 29.28 -7.43
C SER A 328 -16.42 29.97 -8.33
N ARG A 329 -16.35 31.32 -8.44
CA ARG A 329 -17.18 32.07 -9.38
C ARG A 329 -16.70 32.00 -10.82
N ARG A 330 -15.48 31.56 -11.11
CA ARG A 330 -14.86 31.55 -12.44
C ARG A 330 -14.81 30.18 -13.07
N PHE A 331 -14.84 29.16 -12.28
CA PHE A 331 -14.90 27.78 -12.73
C PHE A 331 -16.31 27.21 -12.61
N GLU A 332 -16.64 26.29 -13.50
CA GLU A 332 -17.78 25.42 -13.36
C GLU A 332 -17.27 24.00 -13.09
N SER A 333 -17.87 23.32 -12.11
CA SER A 333 -17.40 22.00 -11.68
C SER A 333 -18.12 20.90 -12.44
N VAL A 334 -17.35 19.97 -12.99
CA VAL A 334 -17.83 18.71 -13.56
C VAL A 334 -17.37 17.58 -12.67
N THR A 335 -18.33 16.82 -12.10
CA THR A 335 -18.00 15.69 -11.23
C THR A 335 -17.91 14.41 -12.05
N VAL A 336 -16.78 13.71 -11.92
CA VAL A 336 -16.53 12.41 -12.52
C VAL A 336 -16.70 11.36 -11.42
N GLU A 337 -17.76 10.60 -11.49
CA GLU A 337 -18.05 9.53 -10.55
C GLU A 337 -17.33 8.24 -10.95
N GLU A 338 -17.09 7.37 -9.94
CA GLU A 338 -16.57 6.03 -10.18
C GLU A 338 -17.53 5.25 -11.09
N PRO A 339 -17.04 4.63 -12.18
CA PRO A 339 -17.89 3.86 -13.07
C PRO A 339 -18.48 2.64 -12.35
N ASP A 340 -19.69 2.23 -12.77
CA ASP A 340 -20.24 0.96 -12.34
C ASP A 340 -19.41 -0.22 -12.90
N ASN A 341 -19.68 -1.43 -12.40
CA ASN A 341 -18.89 -2.61 -12.75
C ASN A 341 -18.94 -2.93 -14.25
N GLU A 342 -20.06 -2.68 -14.91
CA GLU A 342 -20.22 -2.98 -16.34
C GLU A 342 -19.50 -1.95 -17.22
N MET A 343 -19.59 -0.68 -16.85
CA MET A 343 -18.82 0.39 -17.48
C MET A 343 -17.32 0.18 -17.29
N ALA A 344 -16.89 -0.14 -16.07
CA ALA A 344 -15.49 -0.47 -15.77
C ALA A 344 -15.00 -1.65 -16.61
N PHE A 345 -15.82 -2.71 -16.76
CA PHE A 345 -15.50 -3.86 -17.59
C PHE A 345 -15.26 -3.48 -19.05
N ARG A 346 -16.15 -2.65 -19.64
CA ARG A 346 -15.97 -2.17 -21.01
C ARG A 346 -14.70 -1.36 -21.19
N ILE A 347 -14.36 -0.52 -20.22
CA ILE A 347 -13.11 0.25 -20.23
C ILE A 347 -11.92 -0.72 -20.20
N LEU A 348 -11.92 -1.67 -19.26
CA LEU A 348 -10.85 -2.66 -19.15
C LEU A 348 -10.70 -3.50 -20.42
N GLN A 349 -11.81 -3.89 -21.04
CA GLN A 349 -11.81 -4.66 -22.29
C GLN A 349 -11.16 -3.86 -23.44
N SER A 350 -11.44 -2.56 -23.52
CA SER A 350 -10.85 -1.68 -24.55
C SER A 350 -9.35 -1.48 -24.37
N VAL A 351 -8.90 -1.32 -23.13
CA VAL A 351 -7.49 -1.08 -22.78
C VAL A 351 -6.70 -2.38 -22.62
N GLY A 352 -7.39 -3.49 -22.30
CA GLY A 352 -6.77 -4.78 -21.99
C GLY A 352 -5.88 -5.32 -23.10
N GLN A 353 -6.21 -5.07 -24.38
CA GLN A 353 -5.40 -5.48 -25.49
C GLN A 353 -4.02 -4.80 -25.49
N THR A 354 -3.93 -3.54 -25.11
CA THR A 354 -2.67 -2.80 -25.02
C THR A 354 -1.73 -3.42 -23.96
N TYR A 355 -2.29 -3.84 -22.82
CA TYR A 355 -1.52 -4.57 -21.80
C TYR A 355 -1.13 -5.97 -22.25
N SER A 356 -2.02 -6.67 -22.95
CA SER A 356 -1.74 -7.99 -23.51
C SER A 356 -0.59 -7.94 -24.51
N ASP A 357 -0.58 -6.95 -25.39
CA ASP A 357 0.48 -6.73 -26.39
C ASP A 357 1.82 -6.34 -25.73
N HIS A 358 1.77 -5.55 -24.63
CA HIS A 358 2.97 -5.14 -23.90
C HIS A 358 3.62 -6.32 -23.14
N HIS A 359 2.81 -7.14 -22.51
CA HIS A 359 3.30 -8.23 -21.66
C HIS A 359 3.42 -9.59 -22.38
N ASP A 360 2.95 -9.70 -23.63
CA ASP A 360 2.84 -10.95 -24.39
C ASP A 360 2.06 -12.04 -23.61
N LEU A 361 0.98 -11.61 -22.93
CA LEU A 361 0.11 -12.45 -22.11
C LEU A 361 -1.36 -12.12 -22.39
N GLU A 362 -2.20 -13.13 -22.52
CA GLU A 362 -3.63 -12.93 -22.69
C GLU A 362 -4.33 -12.68 -21.35
N VAL A 363 -5.37 -11.83 -21.39
CA VAL A 363 -6.29 -11.64 -20.27
C VAL A 363 -7.72 -11.91 -20.77
N ASN A 364 -8.36 -12.92 -20.17
CA ASN A 364 -9.74 -13.27 -20.54
C ASN A 364 -10.78 -12.40 -19.82
N GLU A 365 -12.04 -12.48 -20.26
CA GLU A 365 -13.14 -11.69 -19.69
C GLU A 365 -13.38 -12.01 -18.21
N GLU A 366 -13.23 -13.26 -17.79
CA GLU A 366 -13.40 -13.68 -16.41
C GLU A 366 -12.35 -13.00 -15.52
N ALA A 367 -11.09 -12.96 -15.96
CA ALA A 367 -10.01 -12.28 -15.24
C ALA A 367 -10.27 -10.77 -15.15
N LEU A 368 -10.76 -10.13 -16.22
CA LEU A 368 -11.12 -8.70 -16.16
C LEU A 368 -12.26 -8.43 -15.16
N ARG A 369 -13.31 -9.24 -15.17
CA ARG A 369 -14.41 -9.12 -14.20
C ARG A 369 -13.93 -9.37 -12.77
N GLU A 370 -13.06 -10.35 -12.59
CA GLU A 370 -12.46 -10.65 -11.29
C GLU A 370 -11.55 -9.52 -10.81
N SER A 371 -10.76 -8.89 -11.70
CA SER A 371 -9.93 -7.75 -11.34
C SER A 371 -10.75 -6.58 -10.79
N ILE A 372 -11.93 -6.30 -11.41
CA ILE A 372 -12.87 -5.28 -10.93
C ILE A 372 -13.41 -5.65 -9.54
N ARG A 373 -13.86 -6.91 -9.38
CA ARG A 373 -14.38 -7.40 -8.11
C ARG A 373 -13.37 -7.31 -6.97
N LEU A 374 -12.15 -7.76 -7.25
CA LEU A 374 -11.06 -7.76 -6.28
C LEU A 374 -10.59 -6.34 -5.94
N SER A 375 -10.42 -5.48 -6.93
CA SER A 375 -10.00 -4.09 -6.71
C SER A 375 -11.02 -3.33 -5.88
N LYS A 376 -12.30 -3.41 -6.23
CA LYS A 376 -13.39 -2.76 -5.49
C LYS A 376 -13.48 -3.24 -4.04
N ARG A 377 -13.18 -4.51 -3.80
CA ARG A 377 -13.25 -5.11 -2.47
C ARG A 377 -12.00 -4.84 -1.64
N TYR A 378 -10.81 -4.91 -2.22
CA TYR A 378 -9.54 -4.97 -1.50
C TYR A 378 -8.59 -3.81 -1.75
N LEU A 379 -8.69 -3.10 -2.88
CA LEU A 379 -7.77 -2.03 -3.28
C LEU A 379 -8.48 -0.68 -3.29
N LYS A 380 -8.81 -0.16 -2.11
CA LYS A 380 -9.63 1.06 -1.96
C LYS A 380 -8.83 2.37 -2.01
N GLU A 381 -7.53 2.31 -2.24
CA GLU A 381 -6.70 3.52 -2.35
C GLU A 381 -6.98 4.31 -3.63
N LYS A 382 -7.37 3.62 -4.69
CA LYS A 382 -7.75 4.16 -5.98
C LYS A 382 -9.12 3.64 -6.39
N SER A 383 -9.86 4.45 -7.13
CA SER A 383 -11.16 4.07 -7.69
C SER A 383 -11.01 3.28 -9.00
N LEU A 384 -12.10 2.64 -9.42
CA LEU A 384 -12.21 2.07 -10.76
C LEU A 384 -12.20 3.20 -11.82
N PRO A 385 -11.66 2.96 -13.03
CA PRO A 385 -11.06 1.70 -13.51
C PRO A 385 -9.59 1.51 -13.17
N ASP A 386 -8.88 2.55 -12.69
CA ASP A 386 -7.43 2.57 -12.49
C ASP A 386 -6.95 1.47 -11.53
N SER A 387 -7.65 1.24 -10.42
CA SER A 387 -7.31 0.17 -9.47
C SER A 387 -7.35 -1.23 -10.08
N ALA A 388 -8.27 -1.48 -11.00
CA ALA A 388 -8.40 -2.78 -11.66
C ALA A 388 -7.37 -2.94 -12.79
N LEU A 389 -7.07 -1.87 -13.53
CA LEU A 389 -6.01 -1.83 -14.54
C LEU A 389 -4.64 -2.06 -13.89
N ASP A 390 -4.34 -1.35 -12.79
CA ASP A 390 -3.11 -1.52 -12.02
C ASP A 390 -2.95 -2.96 -11.50
N LEU A 391 -4.04 -3.59 -11.06
CA LEU A 391 -4.02 -4.99 -10.64
C LEU A 391 -3.69 -5.94 -11.79
N VAL A 392 -4.28 -5.74 -12.97
CA VAL A 392 -4.01 -6.54 -14.18
C VAL A 392 -2.55 -6.37 -14.60
N ASP A 393 -2.08 -5.14 -14.74
CA ASP A 393 -0.71 -4.81 -15.12
C ASP A 393 0.33 -5.45 -14.18
N ARG A 394 0.18 -5.24 -12.88
CA ARG A 394 1.06 -5.85 -11.86
C ARG A 394 1.04 -7.37 -11.92
N THR A 395 -0.14 -7.96 -12.18
CA THR A 395 -0.27 -9.41 -12.27
C THR A 395 0.47 -9.96 -13.50
N MET A 396 0.33 -9.29 -14.66
CA MET A 396 1.05 -9.65 -15.88
C MET A 396 2.56 -9.49 -15.74
N ALA A 397 3.01 -8.35 -15.20
CA ALA A 397 4.41 -8.09 -14.93
C ALA A 397 5.02 -9.15 -13.99
N ALA A 398 4.35 -9.46 -12.88
CA ALA A 398 4.80 -10.47 -11.93
C ALA A 398 4.81 -11.89 -12.54
N ALA A 399 3.86 -12.17 -13.44
CA ALA A 399 3.81 -13.42 -14.20
C ALA A 399 5.06 -13.59 -15.10
N ASN A 400 5.44 -12.55 -15.83
CA ASN A 400 6.61 -12.55 -16.69
C ASN A 400 7.91 -12.69 -15.91
N VAL A 401 8.09 -11.87 -14.87
CA VAL A 401 9.26 -11.94 -13.98
C VAL A 401 9.39 -13.33 -13.36
N SER A 402 8.27 -13.88 -12.84
CA SER A 402 8.32 -15.20 -12.24
C SER A 402 8.68 -16.31 -13.23
N THR A 403 8.24 -16.23 -14.47
CA THR A 403 8.57 -17.21 -15.50
C THR A 403 10.08 -17.23 -15.83
N GLN A 404 10.72 -16.06 -15.79
CA GLN A 404 12.16 -15.92 -16.08
C GLN A 404 13.04 -16.31 -14.88
N SER A 405 12.71 -15.87 -13.67
CA SER A 405 13.55 -16.09 -12.47
C SER A 405 13.35 -17.47 -11.83
N LEU A 406 12.16 -18.03 -11.96
CA LEU A 406 11.73 -19.21 -11.22
C LEU A 406 12.65 -20.46 -11.36
N PRO A 407 13.22 -20.80 -12.53
CA PRO A 407 14.12 -21.95 -12.64
C PRO A 407 15.38 -21.83 -11.79
N GLY A 408 16.03 -20.67 -11.80
CA GLY A 408 17.23 -20.40 -11.01
C GLY A 408 16.96 -20.38 -9.51
N ASP A 409 15.86 -19.69 -9.11
CA ASP A 409 15.45 -19.62 -7.71
C ASP A 409 15.12 -21.00 -7.13
N LEU A 410 14.48 -21.87 -7.93
CA LEU A 410 14.16 -23.24 -7.51
C LEU A 410 15.42 -24.10 -7.35
N GLU A 411 16.42 -23.98 -8.22
CA GLU A 411 17.68 -24.72 -8.10
C GLU A 411 18.41 -24.32 -6.82
N ASP A 412 18.54 -23.03 -6.55
CA ASP A 412 19.19 -22.50 -5.36
C ASP A 412 18.46 -22.90 -4.07
N LEU A 413 17.14 -22.76 -4.03
CA LEU A 413 16.34 -23.14 -2.85
C LEU A 413 16.38 -24.63 -2.58
N ASN A 414 16.30 -25.49 -3.59
CA ASN A 414 16.46 -26.93 -3.43
C ASN A 414 17.87 -27.30 -2.93
N ALA A 415 18.91 -26.63 -3.41
CA ALA A 415 20.28 -26.85 -2.92
C ALA A 415 20.39 -26.50 -1.43
N LYS A 416 19.82 -25.39 -0.99
CA LYS A 416 19.80 -24.95 0.42
C LYS A 416 19.01 -25.90 1.32
N VAL A 417 17.84 -26.36 0.90
CA VAL A 417 17.07 -27.36 1.65
C VAL A 417 17.89 -28.65 1.81
N ALA A 418 18.56 -29.12 0.74
CA ALA A 418 19.41 -30.29 0.79
C ALA A 418 20.63 -30.12 1.73
N GLU A 419 21.21 -28.94 1.77
CA GLU A 419 22.29 -28.58 2.69
C GLU A 419 21.83 -28.62 4.15
N VAL A 420 20.67 -27.98 4.46
CA VAL A 420 20.06 -28.02 5.79
C VAL A 420 19.73 -29.46 6.21
N GLN A 421 19.21 -30.29 5.32
CA GLN A 421 18.93 -31.69 5.60
C GLN A 421 20.20 -32.53 5.88
N LYS A 422 21.31 -32.21 5.22
CA LYS A 422 22.60 -32.85 5.51
C LYS A 422 23.18 -32.40 6.86
N ALA A 423 23.09 -31.12 7.16
CA ALA A 423 23.58 -30.54 8.41
C ALA A 423 22.75 -31.04 9.62
N ALA A 424 21.45 -31.18 9.50
CA ALA A 424 20.53 -31.65 10.54
C ALA A 424 20.86 -33.04 11.08
N LYS A 425 21.57 -33.90 10.31
CA LYS A 425 22.04 -35.22 10.78
C LYS A 425 23.13 -35.11 11.84
N LYS A 426 23.76 -33.92 12.01
CA LYS A 426 24.90 -33.69 12.92
C LYS A 426 24.64 -32.59 13.93
N GLN A 427 23.55 -31.85 13.81
CA GLN A 427 23.22 -30.68 14.64
C GLN A 427 22.06 -30.97 15.59
N LEU A 428 21.87 -30.10 16.58
CA LEU A 428 20.71 -30.11 17.48
C LEU A 428 19.44 -29.78 16.69
N GLU A 429 18.29 -30.35 17.10
CA GLU A 429 17.01 -30.13 16.42
C GLU A 429 16.63 -28.64 16.40
N SER A 430 16.94 -27.87 17.45
CA SER A 430 16.72 -26.42 17.51
C SER A 430 17.43 -25.66 16.41
N ASP A 431 18.69 -25.98 16.12
CA ASP A 431 19.49 -25.30 15.10
C ASP A 431 18.98 -25.66 13.70
N SER A 432 18.54 -26.89 13.53
CA SER A 432 17.95 -27.39 12.28
C SER A 432 16.60 -26.73 12.01
N ILE A 433 15.79 -26.47 13.04
CA ILE A 433 14.54 -25.70 12.93
C ILE A 433 14.83 -24.26 12.50
N GLN A 434 15.79 -23.59 13.12
CA GLN A 434 16.15 -22.22 12.72
C GLN A 434 16.67 -22.16 11.28
N ALA A 435 17.46 -23.15 10.86
CA ALA A 435 17.99 -23.19 9.50
C ALA A 435 16.86 -23.37 8.46
N ILE A 436 15.90 -24.27 8.70
CA ILE A 436 14.78 -24.43 7.75
C ILE A 436 13.80 -23.27 7.79
N ASP A 437 13.58 -22.62 8.94
CA ASP A 437 12.80 -21.40 9.04
C ASP A 437 13.42 -20.28 8.20
N TRP A 438 14.75 -20.16 8.20
CA TRP A 438 15.45 -19.19 7.36
C TRP A 438 15.27 -19.49 5.87
N VAL A 439 15.40 -20.76 5.45
CA VAL A 439 15.15 -21.15 4.05
C VAL A 439 13.72 -20.85 3.64
N TYR A 440 12.74 -21.05 4.53
CA TYR A 440 11.36 -20.70 4.24
C TYR A 440 11.13 -19.19 4.11
N ILE A 441 11.78 -18.37 4.95
CA ILE A 441 11.74 -16.91 4.81
C ILE A 441 12.38 -16.49 3.49
N GLU A 442 13.50 -17.09 3.12
CA GLU A 442 14.16 -16.82 1.84
C GLU A 442 13.29 -17.23 0.64
N LEU A 443 12.59 -18.35 0.73
CA LEU A 443 11.60 -18.79 -0.26
C LEU A 443 10.50 -17.74 -0.43
N LYS A 444 9.96 -17.22 0.67
CA LYS A 444 8.95 -16.13 0.62
C LYS A 444 9.46 -14.84 -0.02
N ASN A 445 10.73 -14.53 0.17
CA ASN A 445 11.31 -13.30 -0.39
C ASN A 445 11.68 -13.42 -1.88
N ARG A 446 11.99 -14.63 -2.36
CA ARG A 446 12.40 -14.86 -3.76
C ARG A 446 11.25 -15.17 -4.69
N LEU A 447 10.29 -15.96 -4.22
CA LEU A 447 9.17 -16.35 -5.07
C LEU A 447 8.13 -15.24 -5.19
N SER A 448 7.67 -15.03 -6.42
CA SER A 448 6.61 -14.05 -6.71
C SER A 448 5.33 -14.33 -5.90
N PRO A 449 4.60 -13.28 -5.46
CA PRO A 449 3.30 -13.43 -4.80
C PRO A 449 2.31 -14.32 -5.56
N ILE A 450 2.32 -14.30 -6.89
CA ILE A 450 1.47 -15.16 -7.73
C ILE A 450 1.76 -16.65 -7.50
N VAL A 451 3.03 -17.00 -7.33
CA VAL A 451 3.44 -18.38 -7.09
C VAL A 451 3.15 -18.78 -5.63
N LEU A 452 3.52 -17.91 -4.70
CA LEU A 452 3.29 -18.14 -3.27
C LEU A 452 1.81 -18.25 -2.94
N GLY A 453 0.98 -17.37 -3.46
CA GLY A 453 -0.46 -17.39 -3.19
C GLY A 453 -1.15 -18.67 -3.63
N LYS A 454 -0.58 -19.40 -4.60
CA LYS A 454 -1.12 -20.71 -5.04
C LYS A 454 -0.66 -21.89 -4.18
N PHE A 455 0.55 -21.86 -3.68
CA PHE A 455 1.20 -23.03 -3.09
C PHE A 455 1.56 -22.89 -1.62
N ASP A 456 1.72 -21.67 -1.10
CA ASP A 456 1.96 -21.41 0.32
C ASP A 456 0.62 -21.17 1.05
N THR A 457 -0.11 -22.25 1.31
CA THR A 457 -1.45 -22.21 1.93
C THR A 457 -1.41 -22.17 3.46
N GLU A 458 -0.32 -22.64 4.06
CA GLU A 458 -0.07 -22.66 5.50
C GLU A 458 1.24 -21.93 5.81
N ASP A 459 1.45 -21.55 7.07
CA ASP A 459 2.70 -20.89 7.48
C ASP A 459 3.64 -21.92 8.10
N ALA A 460 4.75 -22.26 7.40
CA ALA A 460 5.73 -23.23 7.89
C ALA A 460 6.31 -22.85 9.26
N LEU A 461 6.33 -21.57 9.64
CA LEU A 461 6.81 -21.12 10.95
C LEU A 461 5.93 -21.63 12.10
N ARG A 462 4.68 -22.00 11.82
CA ARG A 462 3.73 -22.53 12.81
C ARG A 462 3.88 -24.02 13.09
N PHE A 463 4.56 -24.77 12.23
CA PHE A 463 4.77 -26.20 12.44
C PHE A 463 5.77 -26.44 13.58
N PRO A 464 5.44 -27.32 14.52
CA PRO A 464 6.23 -27.51 15.74
C PRO A 464 7.52 -28.29 15.52
N THR A 465 7.59 -29.19 14.53
CA THR A 465 8.73 -30.10 14.34
C THR A 465 9.53 -29.78 13.09
N TYR A 466 10.84 -30.04 13.13
CA TYR A 466 11.72 -29.94 11.97
C TYR A 466 11.21 -30.74 10.77
N LYS A 467 10.73 -31.95 11.02
CA LYS A 467 10.25 -32.86 9.95
C LYS A 467 9.06 -32.27 9.20
N GLU A 468 8.05 -31.77 9.92
CA GLU A 468 6.86 -31.17 9.32
C GLU A 468 7.22 -29.92 8.50
N LYS A 469 8.14 -29.09 9.00
CA LYS A 469 8.62 -27.91 8.28
C LYS A 469 9.30 -28.26 6.96
N VAL A 470 10.20 -29.24 7.00
CA VAL A 470 10.92 -29.71 5.79
C VAL A 470 9.96 -30.34 4.79
N GLU A 471 9.03 -31.19 5.23
CA GLU A 471 8.01 -31.80 4.36
C GLU A 471 7.16 -30.74 3.69
N TYR A 472 6.73 -29.72 4.41
CA TYR A 472 5.95 -28.61 3.86
C TYR A 472 6.74 -27.77 2.86
N VAL A 473 7.96 -27.33 3.20
CA VAL A 473 8.82 -26.57 2.27
C VAL A 473 9.10 -27.36 0.99
N ASN A 474 9.39 -28.65 1.11
CA ASN A 474 9.58 -29.51 -0.06
C ASN A 474 8.29 -29.64 -0.90
N SER A 475 7.13 -29.75 -0.28
CA SER A 475 5.86 -29.81 -1.02
C SER A 475 5.61 -28.56 -1.85
N ILE A 476 5.92 -27.36 -1.30
CA ILE A 476 5.86 -26.11 -2.05
C ILE A 476 6.82 -26.16 -3.24
N LEU A 477 8.10 -26.48 -3.02
CA LEU A 477 9.11 -26.52 -4.08
C LEU A 477 8.76 -27.50 -5.20
N VAL A 478 8.20 -28.67 -4.87
CA VAL A 478 7.73 -29.65 -5.87
C VAL A 478 6.56 -29.09 -6.68
N SER A 479 5.55 -28.52 -6.02
CA SER A 479 4.38 -27.95 -6.68
C SER A 479 4.74 -26.77 -7.59
N VAL A 480 5.65 -25.90 -7.12
CA VAL A 480 6.18 -24.78 -7.90
C VAL A 480 6.96 -25.28 -9.11
N LYS A 481 7.79 -26.32 -8.97
CA LYS A 481 8.53 -26.93 -10.06
C LYS A 481 7.63 -27.54 -11.13
N GLU A 482 6.54 -28.16 -10.75
CA GLU A 482 5.54 -28.67 -11.70
C GLU A 482 4.82 -27.55 -12.42
N HIS A 483 4.51 -26.46 -11.71
CA HIS A 483 3.91 -25.27 -12.30
C HIS A 483 4.84 -24.58 -13.31
N ALA A 484 6.13 -24.48 -13.01
CA ALA A 484 7.14 -23.87 -13.88
C ALA A 484 7.34 -24.58 -15.23
N LYS A 485 6.92 -25.85 -15.34
CA LYS A 485 6.99 -26.59 -16.61
C LYS A 485 5.87 -26.24 -17.60
N LYS A 486 4.80 -25.56 -17.14
CA LYS A 486 3.68 -25.18 -17.99
C LYS A 486 4.00 -23.84 -18.65
N THR A 487 3.94 -23.79 -19.98
CA THR A 487 4.02 -22.53 -20.73
C THR A 487 2.82 -21.67 -20.36
N ARG A 488 3.10 -20.46 -19.93
CA ARG A 488 2.08 -19.50 -19.50
C ARG A 488 1.67 -18.66 -20.71
N THR A 489 0.38 -18.70 -21.05
CA THR A 489 -0.18 -17.93 -22.19
C THR A 489 -0.98 -16.72 -21.71
N GLY A 490 -1.30 -16.64 -20.43
CA GLY A 490 -2.12 -15.54 -19.89
C GLY A 490 -2.19 -15.54 -18.38
N ILE A 491 -3.00 -14.64 -17.85
CA ILE A 491 -3.30 -14.54 -16.41
C ILE A 491 -4.70 -15.07 -16.11
N SER A 492 -4.85 -15.69 -14.94
CA SER A 492 -6.11 -16.26 -14.45
C SER A 492 -6.67 -15.47 -13.25
N GLU A 493 -7.93 -15.76 -12.89
CA GLU A 493 -8.55 -15.27 -11.67
C GLU A 493 -7.72 -15.62 -10.42
N GLU A 494 -7.11 -16.81 -10.41
CA GLU A 494 -6.24 -17.25 -9.32
C GLU A 494 -4.98 -16.41 -9.19
N ASP A 495 -4.41 -15.96 -10.33
CA ASP A 495 -3.24 -15.09 -10.33
C ASP A 495 -3.56 -13.72 -9.76
N LEU A 496 -4.72 -13.17 -10.12
CA LEU A 496 -5.21 -11.91 -9.58
C LEU A 496 -5.46 -12.00 -8.06
N ALA A 497 -6.08 -13.10 -7.61
CA ALA A 497 -6.31 -13.33 -6.19
C ALA A 497 -5.01 -13.48 -5.41
N ALA A 498 -4.02 -14.18 -5.97
CA ALA A 498 -2.70 -14.33 -5.38
C ALA A 498 -1.94 -12.99 -5.31
N MET A 499 -2.06 -12.16 -6.36
CA MET A 499 -1.49 -10.81 -6.37
C MET A 499 -2.12 -9.92 -5.27
N VAL A 500 -3.44 -9.92 -5.16
CA VAL A 500 -4.15 -9.19 -4.09
C VAL A 500 -3.72 -9.69 -2.71
N SER A 501 -3.55 -11.01 -2.55
CA SER A 501 -3.01 -11.59 -1.32
C SER A 501 -1.63 -11.03 -0.97
N GLY A 502 -0.74 -10.93 -1.95
CA GLY A 502 0.59 -10.34 -1.78
C GLY A 502 0.56 -8.87 -1.39
N ILE A 503 -0.34 -8.08 -1.98
CA ILE A 503 -0.48 -6.64 -1.70
C ILE A 503 -1.10 -6.39 -0.31
N THR A 504 -2.15 -7.15 0.04
CA THR A 504 -2.96 -6.88 1.23
C THR A 504 -2.55 -7.71 2.46
N GLY A 505 -1.73 -8.76 2.27
CA GLY A 505 -1.42 -9.75 3.30
C GLY A 505 -2.58 -10.70 3.62
N ILE A 506 -3.70 -10.63 2.90
CA ILE A 506 -4.85 -11.53 3.08
C ILE A 506 -4.58 -12.82 2.30
N PRO A 507 -4.61 -14.01 2.92
CA PRO A 507 -4.33 -15.26 2.21
C PRO A 507 -5.20 -15.48 0.97
N ALA A 508 -4.60 -15.93 -0.12
CA ALA A 508 -5.27 -16.09 -1.42
C ALA A 508 -6.48 -17.04 -1.36
N GLY A 509 -6.43 -18.08 -0.56
CA GLY A 509 -7.58 -18.99 -0.34
C GLY A 509 -8.81 -18.33 0.28
N LYS A 510 -8.65 -17.12 0.87
CA LYS A 510 -9.79 -16.29 1.35
C LYS A 510 -10.30 -15.32 0.30
N VAL A 511 -9.49 -15.01 -0.68
CA VAL A 511 -9.84 -14.15 -1.80
C VAL A 511 -10.73 -14.91 -2.79
N GLN A 512 -10.60 -16.25 -2.84
CA GLN A 512 -11.34 -17.16 -3.71
C GLN A 512 -12.59 -17.80 -3.05
N THR A 513 -13.32 -18.57 -3.84
CA THR A 513 -14.66 -19.15 -3.56
C THR A 513 -14.71 -20.17 -2.43
N GLN A 514 -13.60 -20.65 -1.89
CA GLN A 514 -13.52 -21.59 -0.73
C GLN A 514 -13.94 -20.95 0.62
N GLU A 515 -14.28 -19.66 0.62
CA GLU A 515 -14.76 -18.95 1.82
C GLU A 515 -16.05 -19.60 2.39
N ARG A 516 -16.90 -20.17 1.53
CA ARG A 516 -18.18 -20.79 1.95
C ARG A 516 -17.99 -22.04 2.81
N GLU A 517 -17.15 -22.97 2.39
CA GLU A 517 -16.91 -24.22 3.14
C GLU A 517 -16.24 -23.92 4.49
N ARG A 518 -15.31 -22.99 4.50
CA ARG A 518 -14.62 -22.56 5.70
C ARG A 518 -15.55 -21.86 6.69
N LEU A 519 -16.49 -21.03 6.24
CA LEU A 519 -17.49 -20.39 7.10
C LEU A 519 -18.37 -21.43 7.82
N LEU A 520 -18.70 -22.54 7.15
CA LEU A 520 -19.44 -23.64 7.78
C LEU A 520 -18.65 -24.35 8.89
N GLU A 521 -17.31 -24.32 8.85
CA GLU A 521 -16.44 -24.89 9.90
C GLU A 521 -16.11 -23.91 11.02
N MET A 522 -16.61 -22.65 10.96
CA MET A 522 -16.28 -21.59 11.91
C MET A 522 -16.56 -22.00 13.36
N GLU A 523 -17.76 -22.48 13.64
CA GLU A 523 -18.17 -22.88 14.99
C GLU A 523 -17.24 -23.94 15.57
N ALA A 524 -16.93 -25.00 14.80
CA ALA A 524 -16.04 -26.08 15.23
C ALA A 524 -14.61 -25.59 15.49
N THR A 525 -14.14 -24.64 14.69
CA THR A 525 -12.80 -24.04 14.84
C THR A 525 -12.71 -23.13 16.05
N LEU A 526 -13.70 -22.28 16.29
CA LEU A 526 -13.72 -21.38 17.44
C LEU A 526 -13.84 -22.14 18.77
N LYS A 527 -14.60 -23.25 18.82
CA LYS A 527 -14.72 -24.12 20.00
C LYS A 527 -13.42 -24.77 20.43
N LYS A 528 -12.46 -24.97 19.54
CA LYS A 528 -11.12 -25.49 19.89
C LYS A 528 -10.31 -24.52 20.75
N ARG A 529 -10.55 -23.22 20.62
CA ARG A 529 -9.79 -22.16 21.30
C ARG A 529 -10.56 -21.53 22.45
N VAL A 530 -11.87 -21.35 22.31
CA VAL A 530 -12.74 -20.72 23.31
C VAL A 530 -13.62 -21.77 23.98
N ILE A 531 -13.25 -22.14 25.19
CA ILE A 531 -13.87 -23.28 25.91
C ILE A 531 -15.02 -22.79 26.80
N GLY A 532 -16.14 -23.49 26.74
CA GLY A 532 -17.29 -23.27 27.64
C GLY A 532 -18.18 -22.10 27.27
N GLN A 533 -18.11 -21.65 25.99
CA GLN A 533 -18.93 -20.55 25.45
C GLN A 533 -19.66 -20.99 24.16
N ASP A 534 -20.17 -22.23 24.17
CA ASP A 534 -20.77 -22.84 22.98
C ASP A 534 -21.90 -22.01 22.38
N ASN A 535 -22.80 -21.48 23.23
CA ASN A 535 -23.90 -20.65 22.78
C ASN A 535 -23.41 -19.32 22.17
N ALA A 536 -22.45 -18.65 22.81
CA ALA A 536 -21.88 -17.41 22.28
C ALA A 536 -21.20 -17.62 20.92
N ILE A 537 -20.46 -18.72 20.78
CA ILE A 537 -19.79 -19.07 19.51
C ILE A 537 -20.84 -19.35 18.42
N GLN A 538 -21.88 -20.12 18.74
CA GLN A 538 -22.94 -20.44 17.79
C GLN A 538 -23.64 -19.17 17.29
N THR A 539 -24.12 -18.31 18.20
CA THR A 539 -24.82 -17.05 17.86
C THR A 539 -23.96 -16.16 16.93
N VAL A 540 -22.69 -15.97 17.29
CA VAL A 540 -21.78 -15.14 16.47
C VAL A 540 -21.52 -15.78 15.11
N SER A 541 -21.34 -17.10 15.07
CA SER A 541 -21.08 -17.84 13.82
C SER A 541 -22.28 -17.77 12.87
N GLU A 542 -23.49 -17.97 13.37
CA GLU A 542 -24.74 -17.90 12.58
C GLU A 542 -24.92 -16.49 11.99
N ALA A 543 -24.76 -15.45 12.79
CA ALA A 543 -24.90 -14.06 12.32
C ALA A 543 -23.83 -13.67 11.27
N ILE A 544 -22.59 -14.14 11.42
CA ILE A 544 -21.54 -13.89 10.42
C ILE A 544 -21.83 -14.66 9.12
N ILE A 545 -22.32 -15.89 9.19
CA ILE A 545 -22.71 -16.68 8.02
C ILE A 545 -23.86 -15.99 7.28
N GLU A 546 -24.86 -15.49 8.02
CA GLU A 546 -25.98 -14.72 7.45
C GLU A 546 -25.48 -13.48 6.72
N SER A 547 -24.63 -12.69 7.37
CA SER A 547 -24.03 -11.50 6.76
C SER A 547 -23.25 -11.82 5.48
N ARG A 548 -22.51 -12.91 5.46
CA ARG A 548 -21.68 -13.32 4.31
C ARG A 548 -22.47 -14.04 3.22
N SER A 549 -23.71 -14.44 3.46
CA SER A 549 -24.59 -15.06 2.46
C SER A 549 -25.05 -14.05 1.39
N GLY A 550 -24.88 -12.75 1.62
CA GLY A 550 -25.35 -11.69 0.73
C GLY A 550 -26.77 -11.22 1.02
N LEU A 551 -27.39 -11.69 2.09
CA LEU A 551 -28.75 -11.30 2.50
C LEU A 551 -28.78 -10.01 3.33
N SER A 552 -27.62 -9.52 3.77
CA SER A 552 -27.49 -8.28 4.53
C SER A 552 -27.42 -7.06 3.62
N LYS A 553 -27.74 -5.85 4.16
CA LYS A 553 -27.60 -4.59 3.43
C LYS A 553 -26.14 -4.33 3.06
N ALA A 554 -25.91 -3.97 1.80
CA ALA A 554 -24.59 -3.59 1.34
C ALA A 554 -24.10 -2.32 2.07
N GLY A 555 -22.81 -2.32 2.45
CA GLY A 555 -22.17 -1.19 3.12
C GLY A 555 -22.15 -1.25 4.64
N GLN A 556 -22.99 -2.04 5.29
CA GLN A 556 -22.93 -2.24 6.75
C GLN A 556 -21.73 -3.10 7.18
N PRO A 557 -21.28 -3.02 8.45
CA PRO A 557 -20.28 -3.93 9.00
C PRO A 557 -20.68 -5.41 8.86
N ILE A 558 -19.71 -6.33 8.86
CA ILE A 558 -19.96 -7.79 8.78
C ILE A 558 -20.91 -8.24 9.90
N GLY A 559 -20.85 -7.61 11.06
CA GLY A 559 -21.74 -7.79 12.19
C GLY A 559 -21.35 -6.88 13.33
N SER A 560 -22.31 -6.57 14.16
CA SER A 560 -22.14 -5.80 15.40
C SER A 560 -22.62 -6.65 16.57
N PHE A 561 -21.74 -6.95 17.52
CA PHE A 561 -22.04 -7.85 18.63
C PHE A 561 -21.81 -7.17 19.97
N PHE A 562 -22.71 -7.39 20.89
CA PHE A 562 -22.58 -6.91 22.25
C PHE A 562 -22.31 -8.09 23.21
N PHE A 563 -21.08 -8.24 23.66
CA PHE A 563 -20.64 -9.30 24.56
C PHE A 563 -20.88 -8.93 26.01
N SER A 564 -21.88 -9.51 26.63
CA SER A 564 -22.25 -9.26 28.03
C SER A 564 -21.90 -10.45 28.91
N GLY A 565 -21.35 -10.19 30.09
CA GLY A 565 -21.07 -11.23 31.08
C GLY A 565 -19.91 -10.92 32.02
N PRO A 566 -19.65 -11.76 33.01
CA PRO A 566 -18.60 -11.55 34.01
C PRO A 566 -17.20 -11.39 33.39
N THR A 567 -16.31 -10.81 34.19
CA THR A 567 -14.90 -10.67 33.80
C THR A 567 -14.21 -12.04 33.77
N GLY A 568 -13.34 -12.26 32.77
CA GLY A 568 -12.56 -13.51 32.65
C GLY A 568 -13.31 -14.67 32.01
N THR A 569 -14.47 -14.45 31.40
CA THR A 569 -15.27 -15.46 30.69
C THR A 569 -14.84 -15.74 29.26
N GLY A 570 -13.86 -15.01 28.73
CA GLY A 570 -13.32 -15.25 27.39
C GLY A 570 -13.79 -14.31 26.28
N LYS A 571 -14.48 -13.20 26.60
CA LYS A 571 -14.94 -12.18 25.62
C LYS A 571 -13.83 -11.75 24.67
N THR A 572 -12.69 -11.32 25.21
CA THR A 572 -11.52 -10.89 24.41
C THR A 572 -10.85 -12.05 23.67
N GLU A 573 -10.90 -13.28 24.20
CA GLU A 573 -10.33 -14.46 23.52
C GLU A 573 -11.18 -14.87 22.32
N LEU A 574 -12.51 -14.74 22.40
CA LEU A 574 -13.39 -14.94 21.25
C LEU A 574 -13.13 -13.87 20.17
N ALA A 575 -12.92 -12.60 20.55
CA ALA A 575 -12.53 -11.56 19.59
C ALA A 575 -11.23 -11.93 18.86
N LYS A 576 -10.20 -12.42 19.58
CA LYS A 576 -8.93 -12.87 18.98
C LYS A 576 -9.12 -14.09 18.07
N SER A 577 -9.94 -15.03 18.49
CA SER A 577 -10.24 -16.22 17.69
C SER A 577 -10.99 -15.88 16.41
N LEU A 578 -11.91 -14.93 16.48
CA LEU A 578 -12.61 -14.39 15.32
C LEU A 578 -11.67 -13.64 14.35
N ALA A 579 -10.75 -12.82 14.88
CA ALA A 579 -9.74 -12.14 14.07
C ALA A 579 -8.84 -13.14 13.33
N GLU A 580 -8.35 -14.16 14.04
CA GLU A 580 -7.57 -15.24 13.43
C GLU A 580 -8.36 -16.01 12.39
N PHE A 581 -9.63 -16.31 12.67
CA PHE A 581 -10.48 -17.04 11.75
C PHE A 581 -10.84 -16.22 10.50
N LEU A 582 -11.33 -14.99 10.68
CA LEU A 582 -11.81 -14.16 9.58
C LEU A 582 -10.67 -13.53 8.77
N PHE A 583 -9.58 -13.12 9.44
CA PHE A 583 -8.50 -12.33 8.85
C PHE A 583 -7.13 -13.01 8.89
N ASN A 584 -7.03 -14.27 9.38
CA ASN A 584 -5.78 -15.05 9.56
C ASN A 584 -4.72 -14.37 10.45
N ASP A 585 -5.10 -13.38 11.20
CA ASP A 585 -4.20 -12.63 12.07
C ASP A 585 -4.91 -12.34 13.40
N GLU A 586 -4.43 -12.92 14.50
CA GLU A 586 -4.99 -12.63 15.83
C GLU A 586 -4.74 -11.17 16.26
N THR A 587 -3.86 -10.47 15.57
CA THR A 587 -3.54 -9.05 15.80
C THR A 587 -4.38 -8.09 14.94
N ALA A 588 -5.23 -8.63 14.05
CA ALA A 588 -6.16 -7.82 13.26
C ALA A 588 -7.33 -7.30 14.14
N ILE A 589 -6.97 -6.64 15.23
CA ILE A 589 -7.90 -6.05 16.22
C ILE A 589 -7.52 -4.59 16.44
N ILE A 590 -8.50 -3.71 16.26
CA ILE A 590 -8.42 -2.31 16.65
C ILE A 590 -9.15 -2.18 17.99
N ARG A 591 -8.41 -2.03 19.09
CA ARG A 591 -8.99 -1.97 20.42
C ARG A 591 -9.03 -0.55 20.96
N PHE A 592 -10.17 -0.18 21.56
CA PHE A 592 -10.38 1.03 22.33
C PHE A 592 -10.89 0.66 23.72
N ASP A 593 -10.24 1.18 24.75
CA ASP A 593 -10.71 1.09 26.13
C ASP A 593 -11.63 2.29 26.40
N MET A 594 -12.91 2.01 26.59
CA MET A 594 -13.89 3.07 26.76
C MET A 594 -13.77 3.80 28.11
N SER A 595 -12.94 3.31 29.00
CA SER A 595 -12.60 4.04 30.23
C SER A 595 -11.78 5.30 29.97
N GLU A 596 -11.15 5.42 28.80
CA GLU A 596 -10.44 6.63 28.34
C GLU A 596 -11.39 7.68 27.74
N PHE A 597 -12.66 7.31 27.47
CA PHE A 597 -13.67 8.13 26.80
C PHE A 597 -14.84 8.53 27.73
N LYS A 598 -14.54 8.87 28.99
CA LYS A 598 -15.54 9.25 30.01
C LYS A 598 -16.04 10.68 29.89
N GLU A 599 -15.25 11.54 29.25
CA GLU A 599 -15.55 12.97 29.12
C GLU A 599 -16.19 13.26 27.77
N GLU A 600 -17.02 14.30 27.70
CA GLU A 600 -17.71 14.70 26.47
C GLU A 600 -16.76 14.97 25.31
N HIS A 601 -15.62 15.62 25.61
CA HIS A 601 -14.61 15.97 24.60
C HIS A 601 -13.84 14.76 24.07
N SER A 602 -13.85 13.63 24.78
CA SER A 602 -13.12 12.43 24.38
C SER A 602 -13.68 11.82 23.08
N ALA A 603 -14.97 12.01 22.79
CA ALA A 603 -15.56 11.58 21.53
C ALA A 603 -14.83 12.18 20.32
N ALA A 604 -14.35 13.43 20.44
CA ALA A 604 -13.59 14.10 19.39
C ALA A 604 -12.29 13.38 19.01
N LEU A 605 -11.69 12.61 19.91
CA LEU A 605 -10.50 11.81 19.59
C LEU A 605 -10.80 10.72 18.56
N LEU A 606 -12.03 10.20 18.52
CA LEU A 606 -12.41 9.13 17.58
C LEU A 606 -12.55 9.64 16.15
N TYR A 607 -13.16 10.82 15.95
CA TYR A 607 -13.45 11.40 14.63
C TYR A 607 -12.71 12.71 14.32
N GLY A 608 -11.82 13.16 15.21
CA GLY A 608 -10.99 14.36 15.02
C GLY A 608 -11.46 15.58 15.83
N ALA A 609 -10.50 16.39 16.26
CA ALA A 609 -10.75 17.63 16.98
C ALA A 609 -11.39 18.71 16.07
N PRO A 610 -12.15 19.66 16.61
CA PRO A 610 -12.65 20.80 15.84
C PRO A 610 -11.50 21.69 15.32
N PRO A 611 -11.72 22.47 14.23
CA PRO A 611 -10.73 23.43 13.74
C PRO A 611 -10.26 24.37 14.86
N GLY A 612 -8.95 24.60 14.95
CA GLY A 612 -8.32 25.46 15.94
C GLY A 612 -7.95 24.80 17.27
N TYR A 613 -8.27 23.53 17.49
CA TYR A 613 -7.84 22.76 18.65
C TYR A 613 -6.61 21.90 18.34
N VAL A 614 -5.81 21.64 19.38
CA VAL A 614 -4.62 20.75 19.27
C VAL A 614 -5.08 19.36 18.79
N GLY A 615 -4.39 18.79 17.77
CA GLY A 615 -4.72 17.49 17.18
C GLY A 615 -5.71 17.55 16.00
N TYR A 616 -6.14 18.73 15.54
CA TYR A 616 -7.00 18.86 14.36
C TYR A 616 -6.37 18.24 13.10
N GLU A 617 -5.08 18.49 12.87
CA GLU A 617 -4.36 17.98 11.68
C GLU A 617 -4.14 16.46 11.69
N GLU A 618 -4.20 15.83 12.84
CA GLU A 618 -4.04 14.39 12.99
C GLU A 618 -5.28 13.61 12.51
N GLY A 619 -6.45 14.25 12.48
CA GLY A 619 -7.73 13.61 12.15
C GLY A 619 -8.23 12.65 13.23
N GLY A 620 -9.23 11.85 12.90
CA GLY A 620 -9.84 10.90 13.84
C GLY A 620 -9.01 9.62 14.02
N VAL A 621 -8.65 9.27 15.25
CA VAL A 621 -7.86 8.06 15.56
C VAL A 621 -8.56 6.79 15.07
N LEU A 622 -9.89 6.70 15.22
CA LEU A 622 -10.69 5.55 14.77
C LEU A 622 -10.69 5.46 13.25
N VAL A 623 -10.91 6.59 12.55
CA VAL A 623 -10.89 6.67 11.09
C VAL A 623 -9.50 6.31 10.54
N ASN A 624 -8.43 6.83 11.12
CA ASN A 624 -7.08 6.52 10.68
C ASN A 624 -6.74 5.03 10.87
N LYS A 625 -7.11 4.43 12.01
CA LYS A 625 -6.84 3.00 12.27
C LYS A 625 -7.62 2.08 11.33
N ILE A 626 -8.89 2.37 11.04
CA ILE A 626 -9.69 1.52 10.14
C ILE A 626 -9.22 1.67 8.68
N ARG A 627 -8.75 2.84 8.27
CA ARG A 627 -8.14 3.04 6.95
C ARG A 627 -6.85 2.23 6.80
N GLN A 628 -6.03 2.14 7.85
CA GLN A 628 -4.81 1.32 7.85
C GLN A 628 -5.12 -0.18 7.90
N LYS A 629 -6.18 -0.59 8.62
CA LYS A 629 -6.59 -1.99 8.78
C LYS A 629 -8.09 -2.16 8.52
N PRO A 630 -8.52 -2.14 7.25
CA PRO A 630 -9.96 -2.23 6.91
C PRO A 630 -10.57 -3.60 7.21
N TYR A 631 -9.74 -4.63 7.31
CA TYR A 631 -10.12 -6.00 7.69
C TYR A 631 -9.70 -6.25 9.14
N ALA A 632 -10.53 -5.82 10.08
CA ALA A 632 -10.21 -5.93 11.49
C ALA A 632 -11.47 -6.15 12.33
N ILE A 633 -11.25 -6.62 13.54
CA ILE A 633 -12.25 -6.54 14.61
C ILE A 633 -12.04 -5.21 15.33
N VAL A 634 -13.06 -4.37 15.35
CA VAL A 634 -13.05 -3.14 16.13
C VAL A 634 -13.68 -3.43 17.46
N LEU A 635 -12.87 -3.47 18.51
CA LEU A 635 -13.28 -3.85 19.86
C LEU A 635 -13.37 -2.60 20.76
N PHE A 636 -14.56 -2.28 21.21
CA PHE A 636 -14.84 -1.27 22.21
C PHE A 636 -15.05 -1.95 23.57
N ASP A 637 -14.04 -1.87 24.43
CA ASP A 637 -13.99 -2.59 25.70
C ASP A 637 -14.55 -1.72 26.82
N GLU A 638 -15.38 -2.30 27.70
CA GLU A 638 -16.06 -1.64 28.85
C GLU A 638 -16.94 -0.44 28.41
N ILE A 639 -17.79 -0.69 27.40
CA ILE A 639 -18.63 0.34 26.75
C ILE A 639 -19.50 1.15 27.71
N GLU A 640 -19.90 0.58 28.85
CA GLU A 640 -20.66 1.23 29.89
C GLU A 640 -19.95 2.41 30.54
N LYS A 641 -18.66 2.57 30.34
CA LYS A 641 -17.85 3.66 30.88
C LYS A 641 -17.77 4.87 29.96
N ALA A 642 -18.17 4.71 28.69
CA ALA A 642 -18.13 5.79 27.72
C ALA A 642 -19.13 6.89 28.01
N HIS A 643 -18.76 8.13 27.70
CA HIS A 643 -19.69 9.26 27.71
C HIS A 643 -20.75 9.10 26.60
N GLN A 644 -21.94 9.64 26.83
CA GLN A 644 -23.08 9.50 25.90
C GLN A 644 -22.79 10.04 24.48
N SER A 645 -21.96 11.06 24.35
CA SER A 645 -21.55 11.63 23.03
C SER A 645 -20.82 10.64 22.12
N VAL A 646 -20.21 9.59 22.68
CA VAL A 646 -19.51 8.56 21.91
C VAL A 646 -20.49 7.67 21.14
N PHE A 647 -21.71 7.49 21.66
CA PHE A 647 -22.70 6.61 21.02
C PHE A 647 -23.20 7.15 19.67
N ASP A 648 -23.17 8.46 19.46
CA ASP A 648 -23.57 9.07 18.18
C ASP A 648 -22.59 8.63 17.05
N VAL A 649 -21.30 8.43 17.38
CA VAL A 649 -20.29 7.87 16.46
C VAL A 649 -20.63 6.43 16.10
N PHE A 650 -21.03 5.64 17.10
CA PHE A 650 -21.39 4.24 16.85
C PHE A 650 -22.65 4.09 16.01
N LEU A 651 -23.64 4.97 16.20
CA LEU A 651 -24.86 4.97 15.38
C LEU A 651 -24.53 5.14 13.90
N GLN A 652 -23.64 6.06 13.56
CA GLN A 652 -23.22 6.29 12.18
C GLN A 652 -22.50 5.06 11.61
N ILE A 653 -21.58 4.45 12.37
CA ILE A 653 -20.85 3.24 11.93
C ILE A 653 -21.80 2.07 11.70
N LEU A 654 -22.78 1.86 12.61
CA LEU A 654 -23.69 0.73 12.54
C LEU A 654 -24.75 0.87 11.43
N ASP A 655 -25.17 2.09 11.11
CA ASP A 655 -26.17 2.36 10.07
C ASP A 655 -25.55 2.39 8.66
N GLU A 656 -24.49 3.17 8.49
CA GLU A 656 -23.91 3.49 7.19
C GLU A 656 -22.65 2.67 6.89
N GLY A 657 -22.06 2.02 7.90
CA GLY A 657 -20.78 1.34 7.80
C GLY A 657 -19.62 2.29 7.49
N LYS A 658 -19.80 3.58 7.67
CA LYS A 658 -18.81 4.62 7.39
C LYS A 658 -18.78 5.65 8.52
N LEU A 659 -17.61 6.24 8.72
CA LEU A 659 -17.41 7.35 9.64
C LEU A 659 -16.54 8.39 8.96
N ASN A 660 -17.02 9.63 8.90
CA ASN A 660 -16.25 10.75 8.38
C ASN A 660 -15.52 11.46 9.53
N ASP A 661 -14.22 11.69 9.37
CA ASP A 661 -13.49 12.52 10.30
C ASP A 661 -13.70 14.03 10.00
N ARG A 662 -13.18 14.89 10.87
CA ARG A 662 -13.27 16.34 10.70
C ARG A 662 -12.44 16.88 9.53
N LEU A 663 -11.48 16.11 9.02
CA LEU A 663 -10.70 16.41 7.82
C LEU A 663 -11.39 15.95 6.53
N GLY A 664 -12.57 15.31 6.62
CA GLY A 664 -13.28 14.76 5.47
C GLY A 664 -12.81 13.37 5.03
N LYS A 665 -11.87 12.74 5.76
CA LYS A 665 -11.45 11.36 5.47
C LYS A 665 -12.53 10.39 5.89
N VAL A 666 -12.81 9.41 5.03
CA VAL A 666 -13.83 8.38 5.27
C VAL A 666 -13.17 7.11 5.82
N GLY A 667 -13.62 6.67 6.98
CA GLY A 667 -13.34 5.33 7.51
C GLY A 667 -14.43 4.36 7.09
N ASP A 668 -14.09 3.30 6.38
CA ASP A 668 -15.02 2.28 5.90
C ASP A 668 -14.96 1.03 6.79
N PHE A 669 -16.06 0.70 7.44
CA PHE A 669 -16.23 -0.43 8.36
C PHE A 669 -16.95 -1.62 7.73
N SER A 670 -17.29 -1.58 6.44
CA SER A 670 -18.05 -2.64 5.77
C SER A 670 -17.37 -4.02 5.79
N ASN A 671 -16.05 -4.05 5.97
CA ASN A 671 -15.26 -5.28 6.10
C ASN A 671 -14.82 -5.57 7.54
N ALA A 672 -15.30 -4.79 8.49
CA ALA A 672 -14.97 -4.96 9.91
C ALA A 672 -16.10 -5.69 10.67
N VAL A 673 -15.75 -6.30 11.79
CA VAL A 673 -16.69 -6.78 12.81
C VAL A 673 -16.59 -5.82 13.98
N ILE A 674 -17.72 -5.31 14.43
CA ILE A 674 -17.80 -4.39 15.56
C ILE A 674 -18.15 -5.18 16.82
N LEU A 675 -17.32 -5.09 17.84
CA LEU A 675 -17.52 -5.75 19.12
C LEU A 675 -17.58 -4.74 20.27
N PHE A 676 -18.64 -4.80 21.04
CA PHE A 676 -18.77 -4.08 22.30
C PHE A 676 -18.67 -5.08 23.45
N THR A 677 -17.91 -4.79 24.49
CA THR A 677 -17.87 -5.63 25.69
C THR A 677 -18.39 -4.87 26.89
N SER A 678 -19.13 -5.55 27.77
CA SER A 678 -19.67 -5.00 29.00
C SER A 678 -19.78 -6.05 30.09
N ASN A 679 -19.82 -5.58 31.34
CA ASN A 679 -20.15 -6.38 32.50
C ASN A 679 -21.61 -6.20 32.95
N ILE A 680 -22.39 -5.34 32.28
CA ILE A 680 -23.81 -5.14 32.58
C ILE A 680 -24.55 -6.46 32.33
N GLY A 681 -25.50 -6.79 33.23
CA GLY A 681 -26.26 -8.03 33.14
C GLY A 681 -25.56 -9.28 33.67
N SER A 682 -24.29 -9.17 34.14
CA SER A 682 -23.49 -10.32 34.62
C SER A 682 -24.17 -11.13 35.71
N ASP A 683 -24.80 -10.47 36.68
CA ASP A 683 -25.50 -11.15 37.78
C ASP A 683 -26.76 -11.88 37.30
N PHE A 684 -27.48 -11.32 36.35
CA PHE A 684 -28.63 -11.96 35.72
C PHE A 684 -28.20 -13.19 34.91
N ILE A 685 -27.16 -13.06 34.11
CA ILE A 685 -26.59 -14.15 33.31
C ILE A 685 -26.14 -15.30 34.23
N SER A 686 -25.41 -14.99 35.30
CA SER A 686 -24.93 -15.98 36.27
C SER A 686 -26.07 -16.74 36.93
N LYS A 687 -27.08 -16.04 37.45
CA LYS A 687 -28.26 -16.66 38.09
C LYS A 687 -29.09 -17.49 37.10
N SER A 688 -29.26 -17.02 35.86
CA SER A 688 -30.04 -17.76 34.86
C SER A 688 -29.34 -19.05 34.46
N ILE A 689 -28.01 -19.02 34.33
CA ILE A 689 -27.20 -20.24 33.98
C ILE A 689 -27.14 -21.20 35.15
N GLU A 690 -27.05 -20.74 36.42
CA GLU A 690 -27.18 -21.56 37.62
C GLU A 690 -28.54 -22.25 37.64
N GLY A 691 -29.58 -21.57 37.18
CA GLY A 691 -30.93 -22.12 37.01
C GLY A 691 -31.09 -23.03 35.79
N GLY A 692 -30.01 -23.28 35.03
CA GLY A 692 -30.02 -24.16 33.85
C GLY A 692 -30.57 -23.52 32.57
N LYS A 693 -30.79 -22.22 32.54
CA LYS A 693 -31.33 -21.46 31.38
C LYS A 693 -30.30 -20.48 30.86
N VAL A 694 -29.96 -20.53 29.55
CA VAL A 694 -29.19 -19.46 28.92
C VAL A 694 -30.13 -18.29 28.63
N PRO A 695 -29.84 -17.06 29.09
CA PRO A 695 -30.66 -15.89 28.80
C PRO A 695 -30.75 -15.64 27.28
N LYS A 696 -31.93 -15.26 26.81
CA LYS A 696 -32.15 -14.82 25.43
C LYS A 696 -31.72 -13.37 25.27
N SER A 697 -31.39 -12.95 24.02
CA SER A 697 -31.05 -11.58 23.65
C SER A 697 -32.10 -10.57 24.15
N ASP A 698 -33.40 -10.88 24.02
CA ASP A 698 -34.49 -9.98 24.46
C ASP A 698 -34.47 -9.73 25.95
N GLU A 699 -34.21 -10.76 26.79
CA GLU A 699 -34.15 -10.63 28.25
C GLU A 699 -32.98 -9.73 28.71
N LEU A 700 -31.87 -9.77 27.95
CA LEU A 700 -30.70 -8.91 28.17
C LEU A 700 -30.96 -7.49 27.69
N LEU A 701 -31.69 -7.35 26.60
CA LEU A 701 -32.05 -6.06 26.02
C LEU A 701 -32.87 -5.21 27.01
N GLU A 702 -33.79 -5.81 27.71
CA GLU A 702 -34.55 -5.12 28.78
C GLU A 702 -33.65 -4.56 29.89
N ILE A 703 -32.66 -5.33 30.33
CA ILE A 703 -31.69 -4.87 31.32
C ILE A 703 -30.81 -3.76 30.76
N MET A 704 -30.33 -3.90 29.54
CA MET A 704 -29.45 -2.92 28.91
C MET A 704 -30.15 -1.61 28.55
N ALA A 705 -31.45 -1.62 28.32
CA ALA A 705 -32.26 -0.43 28.07
C ALA A 705 -32.21 0.61 29.20
N SER A 706 -31.86 0.18 30.42
CA SER A 706 -31.63 1.09 31.54
C SER A 706 -30.28 1.82 31.50
N TYR A 707 -29.33 1.37 30.68
CA TYR A 707 -27.97 1.91 30.57
C TYR A 707 -27.70 2.57 29.21
N PHE A 708 -28.31 2.07 28.15
CA PHE A 708 -28.05 2.49 26.78
C PHE A 708 -29.34 2.96 26.11
N ARG A 709 -29.19 3.87 25.13
CA ARG A 709 -30.33 4.37 24.35
C ARG A 709 -30.93 3.24 23.52
N PRO A 710 -32.26 3.15 23.39
CA PRO A 710 -32.91 2.13 22.54
C PRO A 710 -32.46 2.14 21.09
N GLU A 711 -32.14 3.31 20.55
CA GLU A 711 -31.66 3.49 19.19
C GLU A 711 -30.31 2.78 18.95
N PHE A 712 -29.41 2.80 19.93
CA PHE A 712 -28.13 2.11 19.86
C PHE A 712 -28.31 0.59 19.94
N LEU A 713 -29.11 0.14 20.92
CA LEU A 713 -29.37 -1.29 21.11
C LEU A 713 -30.07 -1.92 19.90
N GLY A 714 -30.99 -1.20 19.26
CA GLY A 714 -31.72 -1.66 18.08
C GLY A 714 -30.86 -1.79 16.81
N ARG A 715 -29.60 -1.30 16.82
CA ARG A 715 -28.66 -1.43 15.70
C ARG A 715 -27.60 -2.50 15.90
N ILE A 716 -27.60 -3.14 17.07
CA ILE A 716 -26.71 -4.27 17.37
C ILE A 716 -27.30 -5.52 16.75
N THR A 717 -26.47 -6.25 15.99
CA THR A 717 -26.90 -7.48 15.35
C THR A 717 -27.32 -8.52 16.36
N GLU A 718 -26.47 -8.75 17.41
CA GLU A 718 -26.77 -9.74 18.45
C GLU A 718 -26.18 -9.31 19.80
N ILE A 719 -26.95 -9.54 20.88
CA ILE A 719 -26.48 -9.46 22.25
C ILE A 719 -26.13 -10.87 22.71
N VAL A 720 -24.85 -11.07 23.00
CA VAL A 720 -24.27 -12.38 23.24
C VAL A 720 -23.92 -12.57 24.72
N PRO A 721 -24.66 -13.44 25.45
CA PRO A 721 -24.35 -13.72 26.85
C PRO A 721 -23.12 -14.63 26.98
N PHE A 722 -22.18 -14.24 27.83
CA PHE A 722 -21.03 -15.07 28.22
C PHE A 722 -21.25 -15.71 29.58
N ALA A 723 -21.28 -17.03 29.57
CA ALA A 723 -21.45 -17.83 30.76
C ALA A 723 -20.22 -17.72 31.71
N PRO A 724 -20.42 -17.74 33.04
CA PRO A 724 -19.33 -18.00 33.97
C PRO A 724 -18.63 -19.32 33.61
N ILE A 725 -17.29 -19.32 33.67
CA ILE A 725 -16.52 -20.54 33.39
C ILE A 725 -16.70 -21.51 34.54
N SER A 726 -17.05 -22.74 34.23
CA SER A 726 -17.18 -23.81 35.25
C SER A 726 -15.80 -24.37 35.63
N GLU A 727 -15.68 -24.87 36.85
CA GLU A 727 -14.48 -25.56 37.33
C GLU A 727 -14.09 -26.75 36.42
N LYS A 728 -15.08 -27.39 35.79
CA LYS A 728 -14.84 -28.50 34.85
C LYS A 728 -14.04 -28.08 33.61
N ASN A 729 -14.17 -26.84 33.21
CA ASN A 729 -13.48 -26.27 32.02
C ASN A 729 -12.10 -25.72 32.36
N ALA A 730 -11.80 -25.43 33.61
CA ALA A 730 -10.54 -24.83 34.04
C ALA A 730 -9.29 -25.64 33.65
N PRO A 731 -9.26 -27.01 33.77
CA PRO A 731 -8.11 -27.80 33.32
C PRO A 731 -7.84 -27.69 31.81
N THR A 732 -8.89 -27.69 30.97
CA THR A 732 -8.75 -27.58 29.53
C THR A 732 -8.20 -26.20 29.14
N ILE A 733 -8.69 -25.14 29.79
CA ILE A 733 -8.22 -23.76 29.57
C ILE A 733 -6.78 -23.62 30.09
N PHE A 734 -6.42 -24.27 31.20
CA PHE A 734 -5.07 -24.29 31.71
C PHE A 734 -4.11 -24.95 30.70
N ASP A 735 -4.47 -26.08 30.11
CA ASP A 735 -3.65 -26.75 29.09
C ASP A 735 -3.40 -25.86 27.85
N LEU A 736 -4.42 -25.15 27.38
CA LEU A 736 -4.27 -24.18 26.27
C LEU A 736 -3.30 -23.05 26.64
N HIS A 737 -3.44 -22.45 27.83
CA HIS A 737 -2.51 -21.42 28.29
C HIS A 737 -1.11 -21.96 28.52
N LEU A 738 -0.98 -23.16 29.10
CA LEU A 738 0.30 -23.84 29.33
C LEU A 738 1.05 -24.04 28.01
N LYS A 739 0.36 -24.57 26.99
CA LYS A 739 0.93 -24.75 25.67
C LYS A 739 1.44 -23.42 25.08
N LYS A 740 0.60 -22.38 25.09
CA LYS A 740 0.93 -21.05 24.52
C LYS A 740 2.04 -20.31 25.29
N GLU A 741 2.01 -20.32 26.62
CA GLU A 741 2.88 -19.51 27.47
C GLU A 741 4.19 -20.18 27.88
N LEU A 742 4.25 -21.52 27.85
CA LEU A 742 5.41 -22.26 28.36
C LEU A 742 5.91 -23.39 27.46
N LEU A 743 5.06 -24.32 27.03
CA LEU A 743 5.54 -25.51 26.30
C LEU A 743 6.26 -25.18 25.01
N VAL A 744 5.69 -24.32 24.19
CA VAL A 744 6.33 -23.87 22.93
C VAL A 744 7.69 -23.20 23.19
N LEU A 745 7.82 -22.46 24.30
CA LEU A 745 9.07 -21.80 24.66
C LEU A 745 10.14 -22.80 25.16
N THR A 746 9.72 -23.79 25.96
CA THR A 746 10.64 -24.82 26.48
C THR A 746 11.11 -25.76 25.36
N GLU A 747 10.25 -26.13 24.44
CA GLU A 747 10.58 -26.91 23.24
C GLU A 747 11.62 -26.21 22.38
N ARG A 748 11.47 -24.88 22.15
CA ARG A 748 12.48 -24.08 21.43
C ARG A 748 13.87 -24.08 22.10
N LEU A 749 13.90 -24.24 23.41
CA LEU A 749 15.13 -24.37 24.19
C LEU A 749 15.64 -25.82 24.26
N GLY A 750 15.03 -26.77 23.55
CA GLY A 750 15.38 -28.20 23.63
C GLY A 750 15.00 -28.84 24.95
N ILE A 751 14.06 -28.27 25.71
CA ILE A 751 13.61 -28.79 26.99
C ILE A 751 12.19 -29.35 26.84
N THR A 752 12.02 -30.63 27.05
CA THR A 752 10.72 -31.28 27.08
C THR A 752 10.13 -31.23 28.49
N LEU A 753 8.99 -30.56 28.67
CA LEU A 753 8.32 -30.44 29.95
C LEU A 753 7.14 -31.42 30.04
N GLU A 754 7.18 -32.29 31.01
CA GLU A 754 6.06 -33.21 31.35
C GLU A 754 5.44 -32.81 32.68
N ILE A 755 4.13 -32.58 32.69
CA ILE A 755 3.35 -32.28 33.90
C ILE A 755 2.27 -33.38 34.06
N ASP A 756 2.23 -34.01 35.18
CA ASP A 756 1.24 -35.08 35.44
C ASP A 756 -0.18 -34.52 35.60
N LYS A 757 -1.19 -35.31 35.32
CA LYS A 757 -2.58 -34.93 35.31
C LYS A 757 -3.05 -34.31 36.64
N LYS A 758 -2.66 -34.88 37.78
CA LYS A 758 -3.00 -34.37 39.12
C LYS A 758 -2.42 -32.99 39.35
N THR A 759 -1.17 -32.77 38.93
CA THR A 759 -0.51 -31.44 39.05
C THR A 759 -1.21 -30.39 38.17
N LYS A 760 -1.61 -30.76 36.96
CA LYS A 760 -2.37 -29.87 36.09
C LYS A 760 -3.74 -29.51 36.67
N GLU A 761 -4.47 -30.48 37.17
CA GLU A 761 -5.76 -30.27 37.85
C GLU A 761 -5.59 -29.34 39.04
N HIS A 762 -4.61 -29.57 39.93
CA HIS A 762 -4.32 -28.72 41.06
C HIS A 762 -3.98 -27.27 40.63
N LEU A 763 -3.08 -27.08 39.66
CA LEU A 763 -2.69 -25.77 39.18
C LEU A 763 -3.85 -25.02 38.48
N SER A 764 -4.75 -25.73 37.80
CA SER A 764 -5.90 -25.18 37.17
C SER A 764 -6.92 -24.66 38.18
N LEU A 765 -7.12 -25.33 39.30
CA LEU A 765 -7.99 -24.90 40.39
C LEU A 765 -7.39 -23.74 41.18
N ASP A 766 -6.08 -23.72 41.39
CA ASP A 766 -5.38 -22.57 42.00
C ASP A 766 -5.52 -21.29 41.17
N GLY A 767 -5.66 -21.39 39.88
CA GLY A 767 -5.84 -20.28 38.94
C GLY A 767 -7.30 -19.97 38.60
N PHE A 768 -8.23 -20.67 39.22
CA PHE A 768 -9.68 -20.46 39.08
C PHE A 768 -10.25 -19.69 40.25
N SER A 769 -11.10 -18.72 39.95
CA SER A 769 -11.83 -17.95 40.93
C SER A 769 -13.28 -17.76 40.46
N PRO A 770 -14.29 -18.01 41.34
CA PRO A 770 -15.69 -17.71 40.99
C PRO A 770 -15.94 -16.26 40.54
N THR A 771 -15.20 -15.31 41.11
CA THR A 771 -15.33 -13.87 40.81
C THR A 771 -14.56 -13.45 39.55
N TYR A 772 -13.34 -13.98 39.36
CA TYR A 772 -12.42 -13.55 38.28
C TYR A 772 -12.27 -14.59 37.16
N GLY A 773 -13.02 -15.71 37.23
CA GLY A 773 -12.94 -16.80 36.26
C GLY A 773 -11.55 -17.40 36.18
N VAL A 774 -11.03 -17.57 34.98
CA VAL A 774 -9.71 -18.16 34.68
C VAL A 774 -8.61 -17.10 34.48
N ARG A 775 -8.87 -15.83 34.71
CA ARG A 775 -7.88 -14.75 34.52
C ARG A 775 -6.59 -14.95 35.31
N PRO A 776 -6.61 -15.51 36.57
CA PRO A 776 -5.39 -15.77 37.33
C PRO A 776 -4.53 -16.92 36.81
N LEU A 777 -5.01 -17.77 35.89
CA LEU A 777 -4.26 -18.91 35.36
C LEU A 777 -2.88 -18.52 34.78
N LYS A 778 -2.81 -17.42 34.06
CA LYS A 778 -1.53 -16.91 33.53
C LYS A 778 -0.53 -16.59 34.64
N ALA A 779 -0.99 -16.01 35.74
CA ALA A 779 -0.14 -15.71 36.89
C ALA A 779 0.34 -17.00 37.58
N VAL A 780 -0.51 -18.03 37.67
CA VAL A 780 -0.14 -19.33 38.23
C VAL A 780 0.94 -19.99 37.36
N ILE A 781 0.76 -20.05 36.05
CA ILE A 781 1.75 -20.61 35.11
C ILE A 781 3.07 -19.84 35.25
N ARG A 782 3.04 -18.53 35.28
CA ARG A 782 4.24 -17.70 35.42
C ARG A 782 4.96 -17.93 36.74
N ASN A 783 4.24 -17.91 37.87
CA ASN A 783 4.83 -17.93 39.19
C ASN A 783 5.22 -19.34 39.62
N LYS A 784 4.36 -20.35 39.38
CA LYS A 784 4.58 -21.72 39.82
C LYS A 784 5.37 -22.58 38.84
N LEU A 785 5.39 -22.28 37.56
CA LEU A 785 6.10 -23.06 36.55
C LEU A 785 7.25 -22.28 35.90
N LYS A 786 6.97 -21.14 35.25
CA LYS A 786 7.96 -20.42 34.44
C LYS A 786 9.13 -19.90 35.28
N ARG A 787 8.87 -19.27 36.43
CA ARG A 787 9.91 -18.73 37.31
C ARG A 787 10.84 -19.78 37.89
N PRO A 788 10.37 -20.91 38.45
CA PRO A 788 11.25 -21.98 38.91
C PRO A 788 12.08 -22.59 37.78
N LEU A 789 11.47 -22.91 36.63
CA LEU A 789 12.19 -23.42 35.47
C LEU A 789 13.28 -22.45 34.99
N SER A 790 13.00 -21.15 34.91
CA SER A 790 14.00 -20.15 34.53
C SER A 790 15.19 -20.15 35.49
N LYS A 791 14.96 -20.27 36.81
CA LYS A 791 16.05 -20.39 37.80
C LYS A 791 16.90 -21.63 37.57
N MET A 792 16.27 -22.78 37.27
CA MET A 792 16.97 -24.05 37.01
C MET A 792 17.79 -24.01 35.71
N ILE A 793 17.27 -23.32 34.66
CA ILE A 793 18.00 -23.12 33.40
C ILE A 793 19.24 -22.23 33.64
N ILE A 794 19.06 -21.10 34.32
CA ILE A 794 20.16 -20.14 34.58
C ILE A 794 21.21 -20.73 35.49
N SER A 795 20.80 -21.52 36.49
CA SER A 795 21.75 -22.20 37.39
C SER A 795 22.50 -23.37 36.75
N GLY A 796 22.16 -23.76 35.52
CA GLY A 796 22.75 -24.91 34.83
C GLY A 796 22.25 -26.26 35.36
N ALA A 797 21.21 -26.29 36.19
CA ALA A 797 20.57 -27.50 36.67
C ALA A 797 19.78 -28.23 35.56
N ILE A 798 19.37 -27.51 34.55
CA ILE A 798 18.77 -28.06 33.32
C ILE A 798 19.66 -27.64 32.15
N LYS A 799 20.09 -28.59 31.34
CA LYS A 799 20.87 -28.39 30.11
C LYS A 799 20.13 -29.01 28.93
N ALA A 800 20.04 -28.32 27.82
CA ALA A 800 19.44 -28.90 26.61
C ALA A 800 20.36 -29.97 25.99
N PRO A 801 19.82 -31.05 25.41
CA PRO A 801 18.43 -31.51 25.47
C PRO A 801 18.14 -32.31 26.74
N GLN A 802 17.16 -31.93 27.53
CA GLN A 802 16.75 -32.65 28.74
C GLN A 802 15.23 -32.64 28.92
N LYS A 803 14.73 -33.67 29.56
CA LYS A 803 13.32 -33.83 29.95
C LYS A 803 13.13 -33.47 31.42
N VAL A 804 12.17 -32.59 31.70
CA VAL A 804 11.83 -32.15 33.06
C VAL A 804 10.42 -32.64 33.39
N LYS A 805 10.31 -33.42 34.44
CA LYS A 805 9.03 -33.91 34.97
C LYS A 805 8.62 -33.07 36.18
N VAL A 806 7.41 -32.52 36.13
CA VAL A 806 6.83 -31.75 37.22
C VAL A 806 5.70 -32.53 37.88
N THR A 807 5.86 -32.75 39.18
CA THR A 807 4.90 -33.53 39.98
C THR A 807 4.56 -32.81 41.28
N LEU A 808 3.35 -33.04 41.79
CA LEU A 808 2.90 -32.49 43.06
C LEU A 808 3.27 -33.42 44.22
N VAL A 809 4.14 -32.99 45.12
CA VAL A 809 4.57 -33.76 46.29
C VAL A 809 4.27 -32.95 47.56
N LYS A 810 3.42 -33.49 48.42
CA LYS A 810 3.00 -32.84 49.70
C LYS A 810 2.48 -31.38 49.53
N GLY A 811 1.84 -31.06 48.39
CA GLY A 811 1.33 -29.72 48.12
C GLY A 811 2.32 -28.77 47.47
N GLU A 812 3.57 -29.16 47.28
CA GLU A 812 4.58 -28.38 46.57
C GLU A 812 4.96 -29.02 45.23
N LEU A 813 5.39 -28.16 44.28
CA LEU A 813 5.84 -28.64 42.96
C LEU A 813 7.29 -29.12 43.01
N ASP A 814 7.49 -30.37 42.65
CA ASP A 814 8.80 -30.99 42.51
C ASP A 814 9.19 -31.11 41.04
N PHE A 815 10.39 -30.57 40.71
CA PHE A 815 10.94 -30.53 39.36
C PHE A 815 12.09 -31.52 39.24
N LYS A 816 11.84 -32.65 38.56
CA LYS A 816 12.86 -33.69 38.35
C LYS A 816 13.40 -33.67 36.93
N VAL A 817 14.69 -33.47 36.79
CA VAL A 817 15.37 -33.66 35.52
C VAL A 817 15.53 -35.12 35.25
N VAL A 818 14.94 -35.62 34.18
CA VAL A 818 15.05 -37.00 33.72
C VAL A 818 16.17 -37.04 32.69
N LYS A 819 17.18 -37.85 32.97
CA LYS A 819 18.33 -38.07 32.08
C LYS A 819 17.93 -38.79 30.81
#